data_1778c7c5a9e16c0f27163a135b3936d2
#
_entry.id   1778c7c5a9e16c0f27163a135b3936d2
#
_cell.length_a   1.000
_cell.length_b   1.000
_cell.length_c   1.000
_cell.angle_alpha   90.00
_cell.angle_beta   90.00
_cell.angle_gamma   90.00
#
_symmetry.space_group_name_H-M   'P 1'
#
loop_
_entity.id
_entity.type
_entity.pdbx_description
1 polymer ?
#
loop_
_entity_poly.entity_id
_entity_poly.type
_entity_poly.pdbx_seq_one_letter_code
_entity_poly.pdbx_strand_id
1 'polypeptide(L)'
;MGINIIFINFASLNYNMKSNKIIAVLLLLTIITTGFSQEKVTLSGTITAANSNETIIGANVVIKSIPAYTSTNEYGFYSITIPKGNYKIEISSIGFQTKEINVDLNKNIKLNVSISENSEELQEVIITEKKTTNTQKAEMSVNKLSIATIKKMPVVLGEVDVIKSLLLLPGVTNAGEGASGFNVRGGGADQNLILLDEATIFNSSHVFGFFSVFNPDAIKDLKLYKGGIPSRFGGRASSVLDVYQKDGNSKSFHGNGGIGLISSRLLLEGPIVKEKGSFIIAGRGSYAHLFLKFTDNKNSAYFYDLNTKLNYKLNKNNSLYVSGYFGRDVFNLAGSFTNIYGNATSNLRWNHLFSDKLFSNLSFIYSDYYYGLQLDFVGFKYDSGIKNYNLKYDFKNYITDKVKLNYGVNAIYYDFNPGSISPTTLESGINNRQLDKKYAFEPSVYLEAEHKITDKLELMYGIRYSQFYRLGVSTVNLYQNNEAVTYNNQLKIYEKGIPIGTKYYGNNEVITSFDNLEPRFSASYSIDNNQSIKASYNRMTQYLQLVSNTSSPTPLDVWTPSDNYIKPQIADQVALGYFKNFDDDTYSLEVETFYKTVKNRIDYIDGANLIANEALEQVILNGQLRSYGLEVLFRKNTGKLNGWISYTLSRSEQQTPGRTVNEIGINYGNWYSSVYDKLHNLAVTGNYNWSDKWSLGANFILQTGQPVTYPNGQYQYQGITIPSFGLRNENRLPTFHHLDISATYVPKQQKKKNWKSEWVFSIYNAYNRQNAASISFRQNNETGINEAVRFSIFGIVPAVSYNFKF
;
A
#
# COMPACT_ATOMS: atom_id res chain seq x y z
N MET A 1 -16.26 -48.98 -4.28
CA MET A 1 -14.84 -48.95 -3.95
C MET A 1 -14.63 -47.89 -2.89
N GLY A 2 -14.19 -48.30 -1.72
CA GLY A 2 -14.42 -47.66 -0.45
C GLY A 2 -13.52 -46.43 -0.16
N ILE A 3 -14.14 -45.47 0.48
CA ILE A 3 -13.46 -44.34 1.13
C ILE A 3 -13.23 -44.76 2.60
N ASN A 4 -11.96 -44.95 2.95
CA ASN A 4 -11.54 -45.16 4.33
C ASN A 4 -11.50 -43.85 5.08
N ILE A 5 -12.42 -43.65 6.00
CA ILE A 5 -12.41 -42.56 6.97
C ILE A 5 -11.57 -43.02 8.15
N ILE A 6 -10.45 -42.35 8.37
CA ILE A 6 -9.61 -42.57 9.55
C ILE A 6 -10.22 -41.82 10.73
N PHE A 7 -10.81 -42.57 11.66
CA PHE A 7 -11.17 -42.05 12.99
C PHE A 7 -9.89 -41.96 13.86
N ILE A 8 -9.52 -40.76 14.24
CA ILE A 8 -8.51 -40.57 15.28
C ILE A 8 -9.20 -40.68 16.64
N ASN A 9 -8.80 -41.67 17.38
CA ASN A 9 -9.30 -42.00 18.71
C ASN A 9 -8.65 -41.09 19.75
N PHE A 10 -9.38 -40.15 20.32
CA PHE A 10 -8.98 -39.39 21.50
C PHE A 10 -9.43 -40.15 22.77
N ALA A 11 -8.61 -41.05 23.27
CA ALA A 11 -8.80 -41.63 24.58
C ALA A 11 -7.45 -41.64 25.32
N SER A 12 -7.36 -40.82 26.35
CA SER A 12 -6.57 -40.86 27.57
C SER A 12 -5.85 -39.60 27.95
N LEU A 13 -6.57 -38.75 28.66
CA LEU A 13 -5.97 -37.83 29.64
C LEU A 13 -6.91 -37.78 30.83
N ASN A 14 -6.52 -38.54 31.85
CA ASN A 14 -7.13 -38.46 33.17
C ASN A 14 -6.90 -37.08 33.77
N TYR A 15 -7.97 -36.33 33.93
CA TYR A 15 -8.02 -35.17 34.82
C TYR A 15 -9.30 -35.22 35.64
N ASN A 16 -9.18 -35.85 36.80
CA ASN A 16 -10.16 -35.75 37.87
C ASN A 16 -10.08 -34.36 38.47
N MET A 17 -11.16 -33.70 38.50
CA MET A 17 -11.71 -32.72 39.46
C MET A 17 -12.26 -31.44 38.81
N LYS A 18 -13.55 -31.19 39.17
CA LYS A 18 -14.28 -29.91 38.94
C LYS A 18 -15.10 -29.76 37.63
N SER A 19 -15.39 -30.81 36.92
CA SER A 19 -16.29 -30.72 35.73
C SER A 19 -17.70 -30.25 36.06
N ASN A 20 -18.25 -30.56 37.22
CA ASN A 20 -19.60 -30.19 37.62
C ASN A 20 -19.78 -28.69 37.91
N LYS A 21 -18.74 -27.96 38.29
CA LYS A 21 -18.82 -26.50 38.49
C LYS A 21 -18.72 -25.72 37.18
N ILE A 22 -17.97 -26.21 36.21
CA ILE A 22 -17.88 -25.62 34.87
C ILE A 22 -19.16 -25.84 34.07
N ILE A 23 -19.75 -27.03 34.19
CA ILE A 23 -21.06 -27.34 33.56
C ILE A 23 -22.17 -26.53 34.25
N ALA A 24 -22.15 -26.33 35.56
CA ALA A 24 -23.11 -25.49 36.27
C ALA A 24 -22.94 -23.97 35.88
N VAL A 25 -21.74 -23.49 35.68
CA VAL A 25 -21.49 -22.11 35.20
C VAL A 25 -21.89 -21.94 33.71
N LEU A 26 -21.66 -22.95 32.87
CA LEU A 26 -22.14 -22.96 31.48
C LEU A 26 -23.67 -23.10 31.39
N LEU A 27 -24.30 -23.86 32.27
CA LEU A 27 -25.78 -23.93 32.40
C LEU A 27 -26.38 -22.66 33.00
N LEU A 28 -25.72 -21.97 33.94
CA LEU A 28 -26.14 -20.67 34.47
C LEU A 28 -26.03 -19.57 33.41
N LEU A 29 -25.07 -19.61 32.51
CA LEU A 29 -24.91 -18.68 31.38
C LEU A 29 -25.99 -18.90 30.28
N THR A 30 -26.64 -20.05 30.22
CA THR A 30 -27.73 -20.32 29.26
C THR A 30 -29.15 -19.95 29.79
N ILE A 31 -29.30 -19.63 31.08
CA ILE A 31 -30.64 -19.35 31.69
C ILE A 31 -31.00 -17.86 31.73
N ILE A 32 -30.10 -16.95 31.36
CA ILE A 32 -30.37 -15.48 31.43
C ILE A 32 -30.58 -14.89 30.04
N THR A 33 -31.56 -15.39 29.24
CA THR A 33 -32.09 -14.64 28.12
C THR A 33 -33.52 -15.01 27.73
N THR A 34 -34.46 -14.90 28.65
CA THR A 34 -35.84 -14.63 28.28
C THR A 34 -36.16 -13.14 28.42
N GLY A 35 -35.39 -12.32 27.71
CA GLY A 35 -35.78 -10.96 27.40
C GLY A 35 -36.82 -11.00 26.27
N PHE A 36 -37.91 -10.27 26.37
CA PHE A 36 -38.84 -10.02 25.28
C PHE A 36 -38.05 -9.52 24.05
N SER A 37 -37.72 -10.43 23.14
CA SER A 37 -37.02 -10.11 21.91
C SER A 37 -38.00 -9.37 21.02
N GLN A 38 -37.92 -8.07 20.95
CA GLN A 38 -38.61 -7.25 19.96
C GLN A 38 -38.30 -7.83 18.57
N GLU A 39 -39.31 -8.14 17.77
CA GLU A 39 -39.12 -8.75 16.44
C GLU A 39 -38.26 -7.82 15.58
N LYS A 40 -37.08 -8.33 15.16
CA LYS A 40 -36.14 -7.59 14.35
C LYS A 40 -36.30 -7.91 12.87
N VAL A 41 -36.12 -6.88 12.04
CA VAL A 41 -36.20 -6.96 10.58
C VAL A 41 -34.94 -6.34 9.97
N THR A 42 -34.62 -6.77 8.76
CA THR A 42 -33.40 -6.35 8.05
C THR A 42 -33.70 -5.31 6.99
N LEU A 43 -33.00 -4.18 7.05
CA LEU A 43 -32.90 -3.20 5.98
C LEU A 43 -31.59 -3.44 5.25
N SER A 44 -31.64 -3.73 3.95
CA SER A 44 -30.46 -3.94 3.11
C SER A 44 -30.57 -3.18 1.80
N GLY A 45 -29.48 -3.02 1.08
CA GLY A 45 -29.53 -2.38 -0.24
C GLY A 45 -28.16 -1.91 -0.72
N THR A 46 -28.18 -1.16 -1.81
CA THR A 46 -26.98 -0.58 -2.43
C THR A 46 -27.13 0.95 -2.51
N ILE A 47 -26.06 1.67 -2.18
CA ILE A 47 -26.02 3.13 -2.33
C ILE A 47 -25.19 3.46 -3.56
N THR A 48 -25.75 4.33 -4.43
CA THR A 48 -25.15 4.73 -5.71
C THR A 48 -25.15 6.25 -5.88
N ALA A 49 -24.28 6.75 -6.74
CA ALA A 49 -24.27 8.13 -7.20
C ALA A 49 -25.45 8.37 -8.19
N ALA A 50 -26.20 9.46 -8.01
CA ALA A 50 -27.42 9.71 -8.81
C ALA A 50 -27.13 10.00 -10.29
N ASN A 51 -25.97 10.58 -10.60
CA ASN A 51 -25.57 10.97 -11.96
C ASN A 51 -24.93 9.84 -12.78
N SER A 52 -24.23 8.89 -12.14
CA SER A 52 -23.46 7.83 -12.81
C SER A 52 -23.99 6.42 -12.55
N ASN A 53 -24.79 6.24 -11.47
CA ASN A 53 -25.19 4.94 -10.91
C ASN A 53 -24.01 4.12 -10.37
N GLU A 54 -22.84 4.74 -10.21
CA GLU A 54 -21.68 4.13 -9.60
C GLU A 54 -21.92 3.85 -8.10
N THR A 55 -21.47 2.71 -7.59
CA THR A 55 -21.64 2.35 -6.17
C THR A 55 -20.79 3.24 -5.28
N ILE A 56 -21.25 3.58 -4.08
CA ILE A 56 -20.51 4.44 -3.14
C ILE A 56 -19.94 3.59 -2.01
N ILE A 57 -18.62 3.63 -1.86
CA ILE A 57 -17.86 2.91 -0.84
C ILE A 57 -17.91 3.70 0.48
N GLY A 58 -18.20 3.01 1.59
CA GLY A 58 -18.14 3.59 2.93
C GLY A 58 -19.22 4.63 3.22
N ALA A 59 -20.29 4.73 2.42
CA ALA A 59 -21.42 5.62 2.71
C ALA A 59 -22.06 5.23 4.05
N ASN A 60 -22.30 6.20 4.92
CA ASN A 60 -22.90 6.00 6.22
C ASN A 60 -24.43 5.91 6.10
N VAL A 61 -25.01 4.95 6.79
CA VAL A 61 -26.45 4.76 6.95
C VAL A 61 -26.77 4.81 8.43
N VAL A 62 -27.35 5.91 8.89
CA VAL A 62 -27.62 6.19 10.30
C VAL A 62 -29.11 6.19 10.55
N ILE A 63 -29.56 5.48 11.59
CA ILE A 63 -30.95 5.44 12.02
C ILE A 63 -31.14 6.48 13.13
N LYS A 64 -31.79 7.63 12.82
CA LYS A 64 -31.83 8.78 13.75
C LYS A 64 -32.54 8.52 15.09
N SER A 65 -33.47 7.57 15.11
CA SER A 65 -34.32 7.32 16.29
C SER A 65 -33.73 6.35 17.30
N ILE A 66 -32.66 5.63 16.94
CA ILE A 66 -31.97 4.63 17.76
C ILE A 66 -30.45 4.70 17.50
N PRO A 67 -29.60 4.29 18.46
CA PRO A 67 -28.14 4.32 18.27
C PRO A 67 -27.65 3.17 17.36
N ALA A 68 -28.20 3.10 16.12
CA ALA A 68 -27.87 2.08 15.15
C ALA A 68 -27.37 2.71 13.84
N TYR A 69 -26.26 2.21 13.34
CA TYR A 69 -25.68 2.65 12.08
C TYR A 69 -24.95 1.51 11.36
N THR A 70 -24.79 1.63 10.08
CA THR A 70 -23.95 0.78 9.24
C THR A 70 -23.29 1.62 8.16
N SER A 71 -22.35 1.06 7.43
CA SER A 71 -21.76 1.69 6.24
C SER A 71 -21.74 0.71 5.08
N THR A 72 -21.74 1.25 3.86
CA THR A 72 -21.59 0.42 2.67
C THR A 72 -20.19 -0.22 2.63
N ASN A 73 -20.14 -1.45 2.14
CA ASN A 73 -18.88 -2.14 1.85
C ASN A 73 -18.21 -1.57 0.59
N GLU A 74 -17.13 -2.18 0.16
CA GLU A 74 -16.33 -1.79 -1.01
C GLU A 74 -17.13 -1.84 -2.33
N TYR A 75 -18.32 -2.43 -2.31
CA TYR A 75 -19.21 -2.60 -3.46
C TYR A 75 -20.54 -1.85 -3.32
N GLY A 76 -20.61 -0.92 -2.35
CA GLY A 76 -21.78 -0.10 -2.10
C GLY A 76 -22.94 -0.80 -1.39
N PHE A 77 -22.80 -2.08 -0.98
CA PHE A 77 -23.82 -2.84 -0.27
C PHE A 77 -23.79 -2.54 1.22
N TYR A 78 -24.99 -2.39 1.83
CA TYR A 78 -25.19 -2.25 3.26
C TYR A 78 -26.28 -3.20 3.76
N SER A 79 -26.21 -3.57 5.03
CA SER A 79 -27.26 -4.31 5.73
C SER A 79 -27.25 -3.93 7.21
N ILE A 80 -28.43 -3.77 7.79
CA ILE A 80 -28.63 -3.54 9.22
C ILE A 80 -29.93 -4.21 9.68
N THR A 81 -29.87 -4.90 10.85
CA THR A 81 -31.02 -5.60 11.42
C THR A 81 -31.47 -4.92 12.70
N ILE A 82 -32.62 -4.27 12.71
CA ILE A 82 -33.15 -3.45 13.81
C ILE A 82 -34.61 -3.86 14.16
N PRO A 83 -35.13 -3.46 15.32
CA PRO A 83 -36.54 -3.72 15.67
C PRO A 83 -37.51 -3.19 14.62
N LYS A 84 -38.71 -3.77 14.54
CA LYS A 84 -39.79 -3.22 13.70
C LYS A 84 -40.15 -1.82 14.14
N GLY A 85 -40.46 -0.93 13.19
CA GLY A 85 -40.87 0.44 13.49
C GLY A 85 -40.74 1.40 12.32
N ASN A 86 -41.16 2.63 12.53
CA ASN A 86 -41.00 3.72 11.59
C ASN A 86 -39.71 4.50 11.90
N TYR A 87 -38.85 4.59 10.92
CA TYR A 87 -37.53 5.16 11.11
C TYR A 87 -37.22 6.25 10.10
N LYS A 88 -36.54 7.28 10.58
CA LYS A 88 -35.90 8.27 9.71
C LYS A 88 -34.44 7.88 9.53
N ILE A 89 -34.08 7.57 8.28
CA ILE A 89 -32.75 7.12 7.90
C ILE A 89 -32.01 8.24 7.23
N GLU A 90 -30.80 8.56 7.72
CA GLU A 90 -29.88 9.49 7.09
C GLU A 90 -28.80 8.72 6.34
N ILE A 91 -28.60 9.07 5.07
CA ILE A 91 -27.54 8.52 4.21
C ILE A 91 -26.60 9.66 3.83
N SER A 92 -25.31 9.48 4.13
CA SER A 92 -24.28 10.50 3.87
C SER A 92 -22.98 9.89 3.37
N SER A 93 -22.28 10.62 2.52
CA SER A 93 -20.92 10.29 2.05
C SER A 93 -20.18 11.57 1.67
N ILE A 94 -18.84 11.55 1.71
CA ILE A 94 -18.00 12.70 1.33
C ILE A 94 -18.25 13.03 -0.16
N GLY A 95 -18.42 14.30 -0.46
CA GLY A 95 -18.67 14.77 -1.81
C GLY A 95 -20.13 14.62 -2.28
N PHE A 96 -21.02 14.10 -1.42
CA PHE A 96 -22.43 13.88 -1.75
C PHE A 96 -23.36 14.64 -0.80
N GLN A 97 -24.54 15.00 -1.31
CA GLN A 97 -25.61 15.59 -0.51
C GLN A 97 -26.19 14.53 0.43
N THR A 98 -26.34 14.89 1.70
CA THR A 98 -27.01 14.02 2.68
C THR A 98 -28.47 13.85 2.30
N LYS A 99 -28.95 12.60 2.29
CA LYS A 99 -30.34 12.26 2.00
C LYS A 99 -31.03 11.63 3.20
N GLU A 100 -32.19 12.14 3.55
CA GLU A 100 -33.04 11.60 4.59
C GLU A 100 -34.25 10.91 3.97
N ILE A 101 -34.61 9.74 4.49
CA ILE A 101 -35.69 8.89 4.00
C ILE A 101 -36.48 8.34 5.19
N ASN A 102 -37.80 8.45 5.18
CA ASN A 102 -38.67 7.78 6.15
C ASN A 102 -39.00 6.38 5.63
N VAL A 103 -38.81 5.37 6.47
CA VAL A 103 -39.02 3.96 6.13
C VAL A 103 -39.86 3.29 7.21
N ASP A 104 -40.97 2.70 6.80
CA ASP A 104 -41.79 1.80 7.63
C ASP A 104 -41.26 0.38 7.54
N LEU A 105 -40.59 -0.06 8.63
CA LEU A 105 -39.81 -1.28 8.70
C LEU A 105 -40.57 -2.39 9.45
N ASN A 106 -41.70 -2.87 8.87
CA ASN A 106 -42.52 -3.93 9.42
C ASN A 106 -42.09 -5.33 8.93
N LYS A 107 -41.27 -5.42 7.89
CA LYS A 107 -40.67 -6.63 7.29
C LYS A 107 -39.28 -6.34 6.74
N ASN A 108 -38.58 -7.36 6.29
CA ASN A 108 -37.31 -7.15 5.58
C ASN A 108 -37.54 -6.31 4.32
N ILE A 109 -36.75 -5.24 4.16
CA ILE A 109 -36.84 -4.30 3.04
C ILE A 109 -35.49 -4.20 2.34
N LYS A 110 -35.50 -4.33 1.02
CA LYS A 110 -34.36 -4.01 0.16
C LYS A 110 -34.52 -2.61 -0.40
N LEU A 111 -33.76 -1.64 0.12
CA LEU A 111 -33.82 -0.23 -0.22
C LEU A 111 -32.52 0.21 -0.91
N ASN A 112 -32.57 0.33 -2.24
CA ASN A 112 -31.48 0.92 -3.00
C ASN A 112 -31.68 2.43 -3.06
N VAL A 113 -30.61 3.19 -2.77
CA VAL A 113 -30.69 4.66 -2.69
C VAL A 113 -29.63 5.29 -3.57
N SER A 114 -30.04 6.29 -4.36
CA SER A 114 -29.12 7.16 -5.10
C SER A 114 -29.02 8.49 -4.37
N ILE A 115 -27.79 8.97 -4.16
CA ILE A 115 -27.48 10.28 -3.58
C ILE A 115 -26.76 11.15 -4.61
N SER A 116 -27.09 12.45 -4.61
CA SER A 116 -26.55 13.42 -5.57
C SER A 116 -25.18 13.90 -5.12
N GLU A 117 -24.26 14.10 -6.08
CA GLU A 117 -23.00 14.79 -5.81
C GLU A 117 -23.29 16.24 -5.40
N ASN A 118 -22.46 16.80 -4.53
CA ASN A 118 -22.53 18.22 -4.20
C ASN A 118 -22.18 19.02 -5.46
N SER A 119 -23.14 19.78 -5.98
CA SER A 119 -22.95 20.65 -7.16
C SER A 119 -22.10 21.89 -6.85
N GLU A 120 -21.85 22.17 -5.59
CA GLU A 120 -21.01 23.29 -5.11
C GLU A 120 -19.54 22.86 -4.94
N GLU A 121 -18.95 22.28 -5.99
CA GLU A 121 -17.58 21.76 -5.99
C GLU A 121 -16.49 22.81 -5.66
N LEU A 122 -16.81 24.10 -5.51
CA LEU A 122 -15.84 25.17 -5.30
C LEU A 122 -15.95 25.89 -3.94
N GLN A 123 -17.00 25.65 -3.14
CA GLN A 123 -17.19 26.44 -1.92
C GLN A 123 -16.75 25.74 -0.62
N GLU A 124 -16.80 24.41 -0.55
CA GLU A 124 -16.41 23.73 0.70
C GLU A 124 -15.74 22.37 0.44
N VAL A 125 -14.49 22.23 0.85
CA VAL A 125 -13.79 20.93 0.85
C VAL A 125 -13.96 20.30 2.20
N ILE A 126 -14.72 19.23 2.28
CA ILE A 126 -14.75 18.36 3.46
C ILE A 126 -13.62 17.34 3.32
N ILE A 127 -12.56 17.46 4.12
CA ILE A 127 -11.36 16.62 4.04
C ILE A 127 -11.59 15.26 4.71
N THR A 128 -12.56 15.13 5.60
CA THR A 128 -12.83 13.90 6.35
C THR A 128 -14.28 13.44 6.27
N GLU A 129 -14.51 12.15 6.49
CA GLU A 129 -15.84 11.59 6.72
C GLU A 129 -16.48 12.22 7.96
N LYS A 130 -17.80 12.51 7.89
CA LYS A 130 -18.57 13.08 9.00
C LYS A 130 -18.49 12.22 10.27
N LYS A 131 -18.50 12.92 11.41
CA LYS A 131 -18.74 12.64 12.85
C LYS A 131 -18.70 11.18 13.36
N THR A 132 -19.25 10.21 12.65
CA THR A 132 -19.45 8.86 13.19
C THR A 132 -18.32 7.87 12.90
N THR A 133 -17.40 8.18 11.99
CA THR A 133 -16.39 7.20 11.53
C THR A 133 -15.07 7.29 12.27
N ASN A 134 -14.57 8.50 12.50
CA ASN A 134 -13.22 8.64 13.09
C ASN A 134 -13.21 8.40 14.60
N THR A 135 -14.29 8.70 15.32
CA THR A 135 -14.34 8.56 16.78
C THR A 135 -15.07 7.30 17.26
N GLN A 136 -15.85 6.62 16.42
CA GLN A 136 -16.70 5.49 16.86
C GLN A 136 -16.23 4.13 16.37
N LYS A 137 -15.69 3.99 15.12
CA LYS A 137 -15.27 2.69 14.58
C LYS A 137 -13.97 2.19 15.22
N ALA A 138 -13.87 0.85 15.37
CA ALA A 138 -12.65 0.19 15.84
C ALA A 138 -11.48 0.26 14.86
N GLU A 139 -11.69 0.74 13.63
CA GLU A 139 -10.61 1.01 12.67
C GLU A 139 -9.62 2.01 13.29
N MET A 140 -8.34 1.64 13.37
CA MET A 140 -7.27 2.46 13.92
C MET A 140 -6.12 2.58 12.93
N SER A 141 -5.43 3.74 12.91
CA SER A 141 -4.30 4.00 12.02
C SER A 141 -4.65 3.83 10.52
N VAL A 142 -5.88 4.18 10.14
CA VAL A 142 -6.38 4.10 8.77
C VAL A 142 -6.58 5.50 8.23
N ASN A 143 -5.86 5.83 7.16
CA ASN A 143 -6.01 7.12 6.50
C ASN A 143 -6.75 6.93 5.17
N LYS A 144 -7.86 7.65 5.02
CA LYS A 144 -8.61 7.76 3.76
C LYS A 144 -8.35 9.14 3.17
N LEU A 145 -7.96 9.19 1.92
CA LEU A 145 -7.85 10.43 1.15
C LEU A 145 -8.81 10.38 -0.03
N SER A 146 -9.74 11.32 -0.09
CA SER A 146 -10.61 11.41 -1.25
C SER A 146 -9.83 11.92 -2.46
N ILE A 147 -10.16 11.44 -3.65
CA ILE A 147 -9.57 11.92 -4.89
C ILE A 147 -9.83 13.42 -5.11
N ALA A 148 -10.98 13.93 -4.64
CA ALA A 148 -11.28 15.36 -4.66
C ALA A 148 -10.28 16.18 -3.82
N THR A 149 -9.88 15.67 -2.65
CA THR A 149 -8.84 16.30 -1.81
C THR A 149 -7.48 16.26 -2.49
N ILE A 150 -7.09 15.08 -3.03
CA ILE A 150 -5.81 14.90 -3.73
C ILE A 150 -5.69 15.84 -4.94
N LYS A 151 -6.74 16.01 -5.72
CA LYS A 151 -6.76 16.91 -6.89
C LYS A 151 -6.62 18.40 -6.57
N LYS A 152 -6.85 18.80 -5.32
CA LYS A 152 -6.66 20.19 -4.84
C LYS A 152 -5.29 20.47 -4.26
N MET A 153 -4.47 19.43 -4.04
CA MET A 153 -3.09 19.60 -3.58
C MET A 153 -2.22 20.14 -4.72
N PRO A 154 -1.12 20.86 -4.40
CA PRO A 154 -0.13 21.23 -5.39
C PRO A 154 0.30 20.04 -6.22
N VAL A 155 0.24 20.21 -7.54
CA VAL A 155 0.66 19.19 -8.49
C VAL A 155 2.18 19.17 -8.63
N VAL A 156 2.74 17.99 -8.80
CA VAL A 156 4.17 17.83 -9.03
C VAL A 156 4.39 17.55 -10.51
N LEU A 157 5.28 18.31 -11.14
CA LEU A 157 5.56 18.21 -12.58
C LEU A 157 4.29 18.35 -13.46
N GLY A 158 3.28 19.08 -12.98
CA GLY A 158 2.04 19.31 -13.71
C GLY A 158 0.99 18.20 -13.59
N GLU A 159 1.23 17.20 -12.73
CA GLU A 159 0.30 16.09 -12.50
C GLU A 159 -0.01 15.86 -11.03
N VAL A 160 -1.26 15.51 -10.76
CA VAL A 160 -1.73 15.06 -9.44
C VAL A 160 -1.15 13.68 -9.13
N ASP A 161 -0.47 13.53 -7.98
CA ASP A 161 0.19 12.28 -7.61
C ASP A 161 -0.38 11.70 -6.32
N VAL A 162 -0.91 10.48 -6.42
CA VAL A 162 -1.54 9.78 -5.29
C VAL A 162 -0.51 9.39 -4.22
N ILE A 163 0.63 8.84 -4.62
CA ILE A 163 1.68 8.41 -3.67
C ILE A 163 2.29 9.61 -2.95
N LYS A 164 2.57 10.70 -3.67
CA LYS A 164 3.10 11.92 -3.05
C LYS A 164 2.11 12.55 -2.07
N SER A 165 0.81 12.42 -2.32
CA SER A 165 -0.21 12.86 -1.36
C SER A 165 -0.18 12.06 -0.06
N LEU A 166 0.19 10.77 -0.10
CA LEU A 166 0.37 9.95 1.11
C LEU A 166 1.56 10.39 1.96
N LEU A 167 2.61 10.98 1.35
CA LEU A 167 3.77 11.49 2.08
C LEU A 167 3.45 12.68 3.01
N LEU A 168 2.27 13.30 2.84
CA LEU A 168 1.78 14.37 3.70
C LEU A 168 1.07 13.84 4.96
N LEU A 169 0.97 12.52 5.13
CA LEU A 169 0.33 11.87 6.27
C LEU A 169 1.35 11.47 7.34
N PRO A 170 0.96 11.43 8.63
CA PRO A 170 1.89 11.01 9.69
C PRO A 170 2.28 9.54 9.56
N GLY A 171 3.54 9.25 9.90
CA GLY A 171 4.11 7.90 9.82
C GLY A 171 4.43 7.43 8.41
N VAL A 172 4.27 8.29 7.38
CA VAL A 172 4.62 7.99 5.98
C VAL A 172 5.80 8.86 5.55
N THR A 173 6.82 8.25 4.99
CA THR A 173 8.02 8.96 4.51
C THR A 173 8.38 8.51 3.10
N ASN A 174 9.11 9.36 2.35
CA ASN A 174 9.63 8.96 1.06
C ASN A 174 10.76 7.93 1.22
N ALA A 175 10.97 7.12 0.19
CA ALA A 175 12.07 6.16 0.13
C ALA A 175 13.40 6.82 -0.31
N GLY A 176 13.40 8.12 -0.60
CA GLY A 176 14.51 8.94 -1.12
C GLY A 176 14.02 9.86 -2.23
N GLU A 177 14.77 10.92 -2.57
CA GLU A 177 14.45 11.76 -3.73
C GLU A 177 14.72 10.94 -5.01
N GLY A 178 13.72 10.81 -5.89
CA GLY A 178 13.83 9.97 -7.09
C GLY A 178 13.80 8.46 -6.81
N ALA A 179 13.31 8.03 -5.64
CA ALA A 179 13.12 6.62 -5.32
C ALA A 179 11.67 6.19 -5.47
N SER A 180 11.46 4.94 -5.89
CA SER A 180 10.13 4.34 -5.98
C SER A 180 9.56 4.00 -4.61
N GLY A 181 8.25 4.24 -4.42
CA GLY A 181 7.52 3.81 -3.24
C GLY A 181 7.57 4.78 -2.05
N PHE A 182 7.13 4.27 -0.92
CA PHE A 182 7.05 4.98 0.35
C PHE A 182 7.30 4.02 1.51
N ASN A 183 7.71 4.58 2.65
CA ASN A 183 7.95 3.83 3.87
C ASN A 183 6.87 4.16 4.91
N VAL A 184 6.45 3.17 5.70
CA VAL A 184 5.45 3.35 6.75
C VAL A 184 6.00 2.88 8.08
N ARG A 185 5.97 3.77 9.09
CA ARG A 185 6.40 3.47 10.46
C ARG A 185 7.77 2.75 10.48
N GLY A 186 8.74 3.29 9.74
CA GLY A 186 10.10 2.75 9.66
C GLY A 186 10.24 1.40 8.95
N GLY A 187 9.20 0.91 8.31
CA GLY A 187 9.28 -0.26 7.43
C GLY A 187 9.76 0.10 6.03
N GLY A 188 10.32 -0.88 5.31
CA GLY A 188 10.76 -0.73 3.94
C GLY A 188 9.61 -0.62 2.93
N ALA A 189 9.89 -0.09 1.75
CA ALA A 189 8.89 0.01 0.68
C ALA A 189 8.38 -1.38 0.24
N ASP A 190 9.22 -2.41 0.29
CA ASP A 190 8.88 -3.81 0.03
C ASP A 190 7.92 -4.43 1.05
N GLN A 191 7.83 -3.83 2.24
CA GLN A 191 6.95 -4.27 3.32
C GLN A 191 5.53 -3.69 3.22
N ASN A 192 5.22 -2.90 2.19
CA ASN A 192 3.89 -2.37 1.93
C ASN A 192 3.16 -3.24 0.91
N LEU A 193 1.94 -3.67 1.21
CA LEU A 193 1.04 -4.28 0.24
C LEU A 193 0.32 -3.18 -0.53
N ILE A 194 0.58 -3.08 -1.81
CA ILE A 194 -0.04 -2.08 -2.69
C ILE A 194 -0.98 -2.80 -3.64
N LEU A 195 -2.27 -2.45 -3.57
CA LEU A 195 -3.33 -3.11 -4.34
C LEU A 195 -4.06 -2.11 -5.25
N LEU A 196 -4.32 -2.50 -6.48
CA LEU A 196 -5.22 -1.82 -7.41
C LEU A 196 -6.35 -2.78 -7.81
N ASP A 197 -7.58 -2.51 -7.37
CA ASP A 197 -8.71 -3.44 -7.52
C ASP A 197 -8.35 -4.88 -7.07
N GLU A 198 -7.71 -5.03 -5.89
CA GLU A 198 -7.23 -6.28 -5.27
C GLU A 198 -5.96 -6.90 -5.93
N ALA A 199 -5.53 -6.43 -7.12
CA ALA A 199 -4.32 -6.90 -7.78
C ALA A 199 -3.06 -6.26 -7.19
N THR A 200 -2.02 -7.05 -6.95
CA THR A 200 -0.75 -6.57 -6.39
C THR A 200 0.02 -5.72 -7.38
N ILE A 201 0.40 -4.53 -6.98
CA ILE A 201 1.34 -3.65 -7.69
C ILE A 201 2.70 -3.77 -7.00
N PHE A 202 3.69 -4.31 -7.71
CA PHE A 202 5.04 -4.54 -7.15
C PHE A 202 5.92 -3.29 -7.20
N ASN A 203 5.75 -2.44 -8.22
CA ASN A 203 6.38 -1.13 -8.30
C ASN A 203 5.30 -0.07 -8.47
N SER A 204 5.20 0.85 -7.51
CA SER A 204 4.12 1.85 -7.45
C SER A 204 4.42 3.15 -8.19
N SER A 205 5.55 3.24 -8.91
CA SER A 205 6.01 4.50 -9.49
C SER A 205 6.52 4.34 -10.92
N HIS A 206 6.29 5.39 -11.72
CA HIS A 206 6.92 5.62 -13.03
C HIS A 206 8.15 6.50 -12.90
N VAL A 207 9.07 6.36 -13.88
CA VAL A 207 10.27 7.19 -14.05
C VAL A 207 11.02 7.34 -12.73
N PHE A 208 11.42 6.20 -12.11
CA PHE A 208 12.19 6.17 -10.85
C PHE A 208 11.56 6.98 -9.69
N GLY A 209 10.24 6.93 -9.53
CA GLY A 209 9.55 7.58 -8.42
C GLY A 209 9.03 8.99 -8.71
N PHE A 210 9.14 9.49 -9.93
CA PHE A 210 8.66 10.83 -10.27
C PHE A 210 7.15 10.91 -10.38
N PHE A 211 6.48 9.85 -10.83
CA PHE A 211 5.03 9.77 -10.93
C PHE A 211 4.54 8.46 -10.31
N SER A 212 3.38 8.48 -9.68
CA SER A 212 2.74 7.23 -9.24
C SER A 212 2.12 6.49 -10.44
N VAL A 213 2.00 5.16 -10.33
CA VAL A 213 1.27 4.33 -11.31
C VAL A 213 -0.24 4.58 -11.29
N PHE A 214 -0.74 5.28 -10.30
CA PHE A 214 -2.17 5.52 -10.11
C PHE A 214 -2.63 6.74 -10.91
N ASN A 215 -3.44 6.51 -11.95
CA ASN A 215 -4.07 7.59 -12.69
C ASN A 215 -5.19 8.22 -11.85
N PRO A 216 -5.07 9.51 -11.43
CA PRO A 216 -6.01 10.14 -10.50
C PRO A 216 -7.43 10.28 -11.06
N ASP A 217 -7.62 10.20 -12.38
CA ASP A 217 -8.94 10.26 -12.98
C ASP A 217 -9.65 8.91 -12.94
N ALA A 218 -8.89 7.79 -12.92
CA ALA A 218 -9.43 6.44 -12.87
C ALA A 218 -9.71 5.94 -11.44
N ILE A 219 -9.21 6.62 -10.39
CA ILE A 219 -9.36 6.17 -9.01
C ILE A 219 -10.67 6.66 -8.40
N LYS A 220 -11.33 5.77 -7.64
CA LYS A 220 -12.56 5.99 -6.90
C LYS A 220 -12.30 6.23 -5.42
N ASP A 221 -11.55 5.33 -4.78
CA ASP A 221 -11.26 5.37 -3.33
C ASP A 221 -9.89 4.82 -3.05
N LEU A 222 -9.27 5.29 -1.98
CA LEU A 222 -8.01 4.76 -1.48
C LEU A 222 -7.96 4.78 0.05
N LYS A 223 -7.39 3.71 0.62
CA LYS A 223 -7.18 3.54 2.05
C LYS A 223 -5.77 3.09 2.34
N LEU A 224 -5.10 3.79 3.23
CA LEU A 224 -3.80 3.38 3.77
C LEU A 224 -3.99 2.87 5.20
N TYR A 225 -3.74 1.58 5.40
CA TYR A 225 -3.72 0.93 6.71
C TYR A 225 -2.28 0.91 7.23
N LYS A 226 -1.98 1.66 8.28
CA LYS A 226 -0.67 1.71 8.98
C LYS A 226 -0.64 0.84 10.24
N GLY A 227 -1.82 0.43 10.72
CA GLY A 227 -2.09 -0.42 11.87
C GLY A 227 -3.55 -0.80 11.88
N GLY A 228 -4.00 -1.66 12.80
CA GLY A 228 -5.37 -2.17 12.80
C GLY A 228 -5.75 -2.81 11.46
N ILE A 229 -4.79 -3.51 10.83
CA ILE A 229 -4.93 -4.06 9.48
C ILE A 229 -5.93 -5.21 9.49
N PRO A 230 -7.02 -5.18 8.68
CA PRO A 230 -8.00 -6.25 8.62
C PRO A 230 -7.39 -7.62 8.26
N SER A 231 -7.97 -8.70 8.80
CA SER A 231 -7.45 -10.08 8.65
C SER A 231 -7.50 -10.61 7.20
N ARG A 232 -8.28 -9.97 6.32
CA ARG A 232 -8.32 -10.27 4.89
C ARG A 232 -7.00 -9.97 4.15
N PHE A 233 -6.14 -9.09 4.71
CA PHE A 233 -4.86 -8.74 4.13
C PHE A 233 -3.72 -9.52 4.78
N GLY A 234 -2.71 -9.90 4.00
CA GLY A 234 -1.52 -10.60 4.45
C GLY A 234 -0.35 -10.44 3.47
N GLY A 235 0.76 -11.10 3.76
CA GLY A 235 1.91 -11.19 2.85
C GLY A 235 2.86 -9.99 2.84
N ARG A 236 2.62 -8.96 3.68
CA ARG A 236 3.53 -7.81 3.86
C ARG A 236 3.58 -7.38 5.33
N ALA A 237 4.74 -6.83 5.75
CA ALA A 237 5.07 -6.64 7.17
C ALA A 237 4.81 -5.22 7.71
N SER A 238 4.43 -4.23 6.88
CA SER A 238 4.34 -2.83 7.34
C SER A 238 2.97 -2.20 7.16
N SER A 239 2.45 -2.13 5.95
CA SER A 239 1.20 -1.43 5.66
C SER A 239 0.44 -2.03 4.49
N VAL A 240 -0.80 -1.58 4.29
CA VAL A 240 -1.61 -1.91 3.13
C VAL A 240 -2.15 -0.64 2.50
N LEU A 241 -1.87 -0.41 1.22
CA LEU A 241 -2.51 0.60 0.39
C LEU A 241 -3.52 -0.09 -0.52
N ASP A 242 -4.79 0.11 -0.27
CA ASP A 242 -5.91 -0.50 -0.98
C ASP A 242 -6.58 0.55 -1.86
N VAL A 243 -6.45 0.42 -3.18
CA VAL A 243 -6.90 1.40 -4.19
C VAL A 243 -7.94 0.77 -5.09
N TYR A 244 -9.09 1.43 -5.23
CA TYR A 244 -10.19 1.02 -6.10
C TYR A 244 -10.33 1.96 -7.30
N GLN A 245 -10.46 1.38 -8.49
CA GLN A 245 -10.79 2.11 -9.71
C GLN A 245 -12.28 2.43 -9.78
N LYS A 246 -12.65 3.52 -10.46
CA LYS A 246 -14.03 3.85 -10.80
C LYS A 246 -14.71 2.71 -11.56
N ASP A 247 -16.01 2.59 -11.36
CA ASP A 247 -16.82 1.60 -12.09
C ASP A 247 -17.32 2.17 -13.46
N GLY A 248 -17.23 3.50 -13.65
CA GLY A 248 -17.71 4.19 -14.85
C GLY A 248 -19.19 4.55 -14.80
N ASN A 249 -19.60 5.43 -15.71
CA ASN A 249 -20.97 5.96 -15.78
C ASN A 249 -21.88 5.04 -16.58
N SER A 250 -22.90 4.44 -15.95
CA SER A 250 -23.85 3.57 -16.64
C SER A 250 -25.03 4.31 -17.29
N LYS A 251 -25.13 5.64 -17.17
CA LYS A 251 -26.23 6.45 -17.69
C LYS A 251 -25.89 7.21 -18.95
N SER A 252 -24.70 7.80 -19.01
CA SER A 252 -24.26 8.68 -20.09
C SER A 252 -22.75 8.57 -20.32
N PHE A 253 -22.33 8.94 -21.51
CA PHE A 253 -20.92 9.02 -21.88
C PHE A 253 -20.30 10.31 -21.34
N HIS A 254 -19.12 10.19 -20.75
CA HIS A 254 -18.33 11.30 -20.22
C HIS A 254 -16.84 11.08 -20.53
N GLY A 255 -16.12 12.19 -20.58
CA GLY A 255 -14.68 12.17 -20.65
C GLY A 255 -14.08 13.25 -19.77
N ASN A 256 -12.93 12.94 -19.20
CA ASN A 256 -12.10 13.90 -18.50
C ASN A 256 -10.63 13.64 -18.78
N GLY A 257 -9.82 14.69 -18.69
CA GLY A 257 -8.41 14.56 -18.96
C GLY A 257 -7.62 15.80 -18.57
N GLY A 258 -6.33 15.74 -18.82
CA GLY A 258 -5.41 16.83 -18.57
C GLY A 258 -4.27 16.84 -19.58
N ILE A 259 -3.85 18.01 -19.97
CA ILE A 259 -2.68 18.25 -20.81
C ILE A 259 -1.71 19.11 -20.01
N GLY A 260 -0.52 18.56 -19.70
CA GLY A 260 0.55 19.24 -19.01
C GLY A 260 1.77 19.45 -19.89
N LEU A 261 2.82 20.05 -19.36
CA LEU A 261 4.08 20.23 -20.09
C LEU A 261 4.84 18.91 -20.30
N ILE A 262 4.68 17.94 -19.38
CA ILE A 262 5.47 16.72 -19.33
C ILE A 262 4.66 15.48 -19.68
N SER A 263 3.37 15.46 -19.30
CA SER A 263 2.47 14.33 -19.47
C SER A 263 1.06 14.77 -19.84
N SER A 264 0.31 13.87 -20.45
CA SER A 264 -1.12 14.03 -20.69
C SER A 264 -1.86 12.77 -20.30
N ARG A 265 -3.13 12.97 -19.96
CA ARG A 265 -4.03 11.87 -19.58
C ARG A 265 -5.43 12.09 -20.15
N LEU A 266 -6.11 10.99 -20.41
CA LEU A 266 -7.50 10.99 -20.88
C LEU A 266 -8.22 9.79 -20.28
N LEU A 267 -9.42 10.03 -19.74
CA LEU A 267 -10.35 9.00 -19.31
C LEU A 267 -11.65 9.16 -20.10
N LEU A 268 -12.14 8.05 -20.60
CA LEU A 268 -13.46 7.92 -21.22
C LEU A 268 -14.29 6.91 -20.43
N GLU A 269 -15.52 7.24 -20.13
CA GLU A 269 -16.46 6.39 -19.41
C GLU A 269 -17.87 6.47 -20.01
N GLY A 270 -18.60 5.37 -19.95
CA GLY A 270 -19.95 5.35 -20.48
C GLY A 270 -20.67 4.02 -20.28
N PRO A 271 -21.96 3.92 -20.66
CA PRO A 271 -22.72 2.69 -20.57
C PRO A 271 -22.30 1.68 -21.64
N ILE A 272 -22.09 0.40 -21.23
CA ILE A 272 -22.12 -0.75 -22.12
C ILE A 272 -23.59 -1.10 -22.41
N VAL A 273 -24.37 -1.18 -21.33
CA VAL A 273 -25.82 -1.29 -21.35
C VAL A 273 -26.37 -0.30 -20.33
N LYS A 274 -27.22 0.61 -20.78
CA LYS A 274 -27.76 1.70 -19.95
C LYS A 274 -28.34 1.16 -18.64
N GLU A 275 -27.91 1.75 -17.53
CA GLU A 275 -28.25 1.40 -16.14
C GLU A 275 -27.88 -0.02 -15.66
N LYS A 276 -27.28 -0.87 -16.51
CA LYS A 276 -26.86 -2.24 -16.17
C LYS A 276 -25.38 -2.46 -16.19
N GLY A 277 -24.65 -1.78 -17.05
CA GLY A 277 -23.21 -1.96 -17.16
C GLY A 277 -22.52 -0.74 -17.70
N SER A 278 -21.28 -0.53 -17.29
CA SER A 278 -20.45 0.60 -17.68
C SER A 278 -19.01 0.18 -17.93
N PHE A 279 -18.28 1.06 -18.60
CA PHE A 279 -16.86 0.92 -18.81
C PHE A 279 -16.10 2.19 -18.41
N ILE A 280 -14.84 2.02 -18.06
CA ILE A 280 -13.82 3.07 -18.11
C ILE A 280 -12.64 2.59 -18.96
N ILE A 281 -12.04 3.52 -19.69
CA ILE A 281 -10.75 3.38 -20.35
C ILE A 281 -10.00 4.66 -20.06
N ALA A 282 -8.85 4.56 -19.40
CA ALA A 282 -8.04 5.72 -19.07
C ALA A 282 -6.59 5.47 -19.49
N GLY A 283 -6.05 6.35 -20.32
CA GLY A 283 -4.66 6.32 -20.76
C GLY A 283 -3.90 7.54 -20.27
N ARG A 284 -2.63 7.34 -19.99
CA ARG A 284 -1.69 8.39 -19.62
C ARG A 284 -0.33 8.14 -20.29
N GLY A 285 0.38 9.20 -20.62
CA GLY A 285 1.72 9.10 -21.19
C GLY A 285 2.53 10.37 -20.97
N SER A 286 3.83 10.20 -20.75
CA SER A 286 4.77 11.31 -20.69
C SER A 286 5.50 11.47 -22.01
N TYR A 287 5.83 12.70 -22.34
CA TYR A 287 6.50 13.06 -23.59
C TYR A 287 7.61 14.10 -23.40
N ALA A 288 8.04 14.35 -22.18
CA ALA A 288 9.12 15.30 -21.87
C ALA A 288 10.39 15.03 -22.68
N HIS A 289 10.71 13.75 -22.96
CA HIS A 289 11.85 13.35 -23.78
C HIS A 289 11.79 13.90 -25.22
N LEU A 290 10.61 14.23 -25.75
CA LEU A 290 10.47 14.82 -27.08
C LEU A 290 11.11 16.20 -27.16
N PHE A 291 11.14 16.95 -26.05
CA PHE A 291 11.81 18.25 -25.98
C PHE A 291 13.34 18.09 -26.05
N LEU A 292 13.88 16.96 -25.57
CA LEU A 292 15.32 16.68 -25.69
C LEU A 292 15.75 16.48 -27.14
N LYS A 293 14.83 16.07 -28.03
CA LYS A 293 15.13 15.93 -29.49
C LYS A 293 15.41 17.26 -30.20
N PHE A 294 15.04 18.39 -29.59
CA PHE A 294 15.43 19.72 -30.10
C PHE A 294 16.83 20.16 -29.67
N THR A 295 17.52 19.30 -28.90
CA THR A 295 18.92 19.46 -28.51
C THR A 295 19.73 18.27 -29.05
N ASP A 296 21.04 18.30 -28.93
CA ASP A 296 21.91 17.17 -29.27
C ASP A 296 21.82 16.01 -28.30
N ASN A 297 20.96 16.11 -27.29
CA ASN A 297 20.78 15.10 -26.25
C ASN A 297 19.92 13.93 -26.79
N LYS A 298 20.53 12.75 -26.91
CA LYS A 298 19.88 11.52 -27.38
C LYS A 298 19.24 10.69 -26.25
N ASN A 299 19.31 11.15 -24.99
CA ASN A 299 18.70 10.46 -23.87
C ASN A 299 17.17 10.52 -23.95
N SER A 300 16.50 9.50 -23.45
CA SER A 300 15.04 9.49 -23.36
C SER A 300 14.56 8.88 -22.05
N ALA A 301 13.52 9.50 -21.48
CA ALA A 301 12.80 8.96 -20.33
C ALA A 301 11.30 9.20 -20.55
N TYR A 302 10.53 8.13 -20.61
CA TYR A 302 9.10 8.23 -20.78
C TYR A 302 8.37 7.04 -20.16
N PHE A 303 7.12 7.24 -19.87
CA PHE A 303 6.20 6.18 -19.47
C PHE A 303 4.87 6.32 -20.21
N TYR A 304 4.13 5.22 -20.22
CA TYR A 304 2.72 5.21 -20.56
C TYR A 304 1.99 4.14 -19.76
N ASP A 305 0.74 4.41 -19.44
CA ASP A 305 -0.13 3.47 -18.76
C ASP A 305 -1.55 3.47 -19.30
N LEU A 306 -2.23 2.36 -19.04
CA LEU A 306 -3.61 2.12 -19.42
C LEU A 306 -4.36 1.47 -18.26
N ASN A 307 -5.47 2.09 -17.86
CA ASN A 307 -6.43 1.54 -16.92
C ASN A 307 -7.70 1.17 -17.65
N THR A 308 -8.25 0.01 -17.38
CA THR A 308 -9.55 -0.41 -17.93
C THR A 308 -10.39 -1.03 -16.83
N LYS A 309 -11.70 -0.77 -16.85
CA LYS A 309 -12.64 -1.50 -16.00
C LYS A 309 -13.99 -1.61 -16.70
N LEU A 310 -14.54 -2.80 -16.66
CA LEU A 310 -15.87 -3.12 -17.13
C LEU A 310 -16.67 -3.65 -15.96
N ASN A 311 -17.92 -3.21 -15.82
CA ASN A 311 -18.84 -3.83 -14.88
C ASN A 311 -20.16 -4.16 -15.55
N TYR A 312 -20.79 -5.22 -15.09
CA TYR A 312 -22.08 -5.63 -15.60
C TYR A 312 -22.92 -6.30 -14.52
N LYS A 313 -24.11 -5.75 -14.30
CA LYS A 313 -25.10 -6.28 -13.37
C LYS A 313 -25.95 -7.34 -14.08
N LEU A 314 -25.63 -8.62 -13.82
CA LEU A 314 -26.35 -9.76 -14.41
C LEU A 314 -27.82 -9.79 -13.95
N ASN A 315 -28.04 -9.60 -12.64
CA ASN A 315 -29.35 -9.53 -12.01
C ASN A 315 -29.27 -8.78 -10.66
N LYS A 316 -30.32 -8.82 -9.86
CA LYS A 316 -30.42 -8.11 -8.57
C LYS A 316 -29.37 -8.59 -7.52
N ASN A 317 -28.82 -9.79 -7.68
CA ASN A 317 -27.93 -10.43 -6.72
C ASN A 317 -26.53 -10.69 -7.29
N ASN A 318 -26.30 -10.53 -8.60
CA ASN A 318 -25.06 -10.88 -9.26
C ASN A 318 -24.51 -9.73 -10.08
N SER A 319 -23.25 -9.37 -9.85
CA SER A 319 -22.51 -8.38 -10.63
C SER A 319 -21.13 -8.93 -10.99
N LEU A 320 -20.70 -8.71 -12.23
CA LEU A 320 -19.38 -9.03 -12.73
C LEU A 320 -18.59 -7.77 -12.95
N TYR A 321 -17.28 -7.86 -12.67
CA TYR A 321 -16.30 -6.80 -12.90
C TYR A 321 -15.08 -7.41 -13.55
N VAL A 322 -14.55 -6.73 -14.56
CA VAL A 322 -13.24 -7.02 -15.15
C VAL A 322 -12.46 -5.73 -15.08
N SER A 323 -11.32 -5.76 -14.40
CA SER A 323 -10.41 -4.62 -14.36
C SER A 323 -9.02 -5.02 -14.83
N GLY A 324 -8.27 -4.06 -15.38
CA GLY A 324 -6.93 -4.24 -15.85
C GLY A 324 -6.12 -2.95 -15.74
N TYR A 325 -4.83 -3.13 -15.54
CA TYR A 325 -3.82 -2.08 -15.57
C TYR A 325 -2.61 -2.57 -16.37
N PHE A 326 -2.07 -1.71 -17.18
CA PHE A 326 -0.79 -1.90 -17.84
C PHE A 326 0.02 -0.62 -17.75
N GLY A 327 1.26 -0.71 -17.27
CA GLY A 327 2.20 0.41 -17.23
C GLY A 327 3.56 -0.02 -17.75
N ARG A 328 4.22 0.87 -18.50
CA ARG A 328 5.57 0.66 -19.02
C ARG A 328 6.38 1.93 -18.93
N ASP A 329 7.58 1.78 -18.42
CA ASP A 329 8.62 2.79 -18.35
C ASP A 329 9.77 2.44 -19.24
N VAL A 330 10.34 3.44 -19.89
CA VAL A 330 11.56 3.33 -20.69
C VAL A 330 12.50 4.48 -20.33
N PHE A 331 13.69 4.12 -19.90
CA PHE A 331 14.76 5.06 -19.66
C PHE A 331 15.97 4.65 -20.50
N ASN A 332 16.40 5.50 -21.40
CA ASN A 332 17.54 5.27 -22.27
C ASN A 332 18.57 6.38 -22.09
N LEU A 333 19.75 6.01 -21.67
CA LEU A 333 20.95 6.86 -21.67
C LEU A 333 21.78 6.46 -22.87
N ALA A 334 21.66 7.23 -23.95
CA ALA A 334 22.19 6.93 -25.26
C ALA A 334 23.67 6.52 -25.24
N GLY A 335 23.99 5.37 -25.83
CA GLY A 335 25.34 4.78 -25.85
C GLY A 335 25.78 4.14 -24.54
N SER A 336 24.95 4.11 -23.50
CA SER A 336 25.26 3.52 -22.21
C SER A 336 24.32 2.38 -21.86
N PHE A 337 23.06 2.68 -21.57
CA PHE A 337 22.09 1.64 -21.19
C PHE A 337 20.66 2.01 -21.48
N THR A 338 19.83 0.98 -21.64
CA THR A 338 18.38 1.08 -21.68
C THR A 338 17.77 0.29 -20.53
N ASN A 339 16.84 0.92 -19.80
CA ASN A 339 16.10 0.31 -18.72
C ASN A 339 14.61 0.32 -19.05
N ILE A 340 13.94 -0.84 -18.90
CA ILE A 340 12.51 -1.02 -19.19
C ILE A 340 11.89 -1.76 -18.02
N TYR A 341 10.82 -1.23 -17.44
CA TYR A 341 10.09 -1.91 -16.37
C TYR A 341 8.61 -1.53 -16.37
N GLY A 342 7.81 -2.28 -15.64
CA GLY A 342 6.40 -1.98 -15.50
C GLY A 342 5.60 -3.06 -14.78
N ASN A 343 4.30 -2.79 -14.65
CA ASN A 343 3.33 -3.74 -14.12
C ASN A 343 2.23 -4.02 -15.15
N ALA A 344 1.74 -5.25 -15.15
CA ALA A 344 0.51 -5.62 -15.82
C ALA A 344 -0.39 -6.39 -14.86
N THR A 345 -1.65 -5.96 -14.70
CA THR A 345 -2.59 -6.64 -13.80
C THR A 345 -3.93 -6.86 -14.46
N SER A 346 -4.61 -7.93 -14.08
CA SER A 346 -6.01 -8.13 -14.38
C SER A 346 -6.75 -8.75 -13.21
N ASN A 347 -8.03 -8.43 -13.07
CA ASN A 347 -8.91 -9.02 -12.06
C ASN A 347 -10.29 -9.28 -12.67
N LEU A 348 -10.71 -10.55 -12.64
CA LEU A 348 -12.08 -10.98 -12.90
C LEU A 348 -12.76 -11.22 -11.56
N ARG A 349 -13.82 -10.47 -11.28
CA ARG A 349 -14.50 -10.48 -10.00
C ARG A 349 -15.99 -10.71 -10.15
N TRP A 350 -16.51 -11.61 -9.33
CA TRP A 350 -17.94 -11.88 -9.22
C TRP A 350 -18.45 -11.58 -7.81
N ASN A 351 -19.33 -10.60 -7.71
CA ASN A 351 -20.03 -10.27 -6.48
C ASN A 351 -21.38 -10.97 -6.45
N HIS A 352 -21.64 -11.69 -5.36
CA HIS A 352 -22.89 -12.40 -5.16
C HIS A 352 -23.53 -12.08 -3.81
N LEU A 353 -24.81 -11.77 -3.84
CA LEU A 353 -25.62 -11.54 -2.64
C LEU A 353 -26.47 -12.78 -2.39
N PHE A 354 -26.03 -13.64 -1.44
CA PHE A 354 -26.75 -14.84 -1.05
C PHE A 354 -28.07 -14.54 -0.32
N SER A 355 -28.06 -13.50 0.51
CA SER A 355 -29.22 -13.04 1.26
C SER A 355 -29.09 -11.55 1.61
N ASP A 356 -30.10 -10.97 2.26
CA ASP A 356 -30.05 -9.59 2.76
C ASP A 356 -28.93 -9.34 3.77
N LYS A 357 -28.26 -10.40 4.27
CA LYS A 357 -27.20 -10.36 5.29
C LYS A 357 -25.87 -10.93 4.83
N LEU A 358 -25.82 -11.73 3.77
CA LEU A 358 -24.61 -12.43 3.34
C LEU A 358 -24.22 -12.00 1.94
N PHE A 359 -23.11 -11.29 1.86
CA PHE A 359 -22.44 -10.83 0.65
C PHE A 359 -21.16 -11.62 0.42
N SER A 360 -20.82 -11.91 -0.83
CA SER A 360 -19.55 -12.52 -1.20
C SER A 360 -18.88 -11.84 -2.39
N ASN A 361 -17.56 -12.01 -2.46
CA ASN A 361 -16.69 -11.49 -3.50
C ASN A 361 -15.70 -12.58 -3.91
N LEU A 362 -15.85 -13.15 -5.11
CA LEU A 362 -14.91 -14.10 -5.70
C LEU A 362 -14.08 -13.37 -6.75
N SER A 363 -12.75 -13.38 -6.60
CA SER A 363 -11.81 -12.72 -7.49
C SER A 363 -10.78 -13.71 -8.01
N PHE A 364 -10.53 -13.68 -9.32
CA PHE A 364 -9.38 -14.30 -9.97
C PHE A 364 -8.46 -13.19 -10.48
N ILE A 365 -7.25 -13.14 -9.94
CA ILE A 365 -6.33 -11.99 -10.07
C ILE A 365 -5.03 -12.47 -10.70
N TYR A 366 -4.54 -11.72 -11.66
CA TYR A 366 -3.20 -11.84 -12.24
C TYR A 366 -2.42 -10.55 -12.02
N SER A 367 -1.15 -10.69 -11.61
CA SER A 367 -0.22 -9.57 -11.52
C SER A 367 1.13 -9.99 -12.05
N ASP A 368 1.75 -9.12 -12.85
CA ASP A 368 3.06 -9.30 -13.47
C ASP A 368 3.87 -8.02 -13.29
N TYR A 369 5.05 -8.13 -12.73
CA TYR A 369 6.07 -7.10 -12.71
C TYR A 369 7.26 -7.59 -13.52
N TYR A 370 7.67 -6.80 -14.48
CA TYR A 370 8.80 -7.09 -15.35
C TYR A 370 9.82 -5.95 -15.29
N TYR A 371 11.08 -6.34 -15.45
CA TYR A 371 12.23 -5.46 -15.48
C TYR A 371 13.22 -5.94 -16.54
N GLY A 372 13.78 -5.01 -17.33
CA GLY A 372 14.82 -5.25 -18.30
C GLY A 372 15.90 -4.18 -18.27
N LEU A 373 17.15 -4.59 -18.30
CA LEU A 373 18.34 -3.75 -18.45
C LEU A 373 19.12 -4.19 -19.67
N GLN A 374 19.47 -3.25 -20.54
CA GLN A 374 20.35 -3.47 -21.67
C GLN A 374 21.56 -2.54 -21.57
N LEU A 375 22.75 -3.08 -21.65
CA LEU A 375 24.03 -2.35 -21.70
C LEU A 375 24.57 -2.45 -23.11
N ASP A 376 24.44 -1.39 -23.90
CA ASP A 376 24.75 -1.40 -25.33
C ASP A 376 26.24 -1.58 -25.60
N PHE A 377 27.10 -1.01 -24.74
CA PHE A 377 28.56 -1.02 -24.89
C PHE A 377 29.21 -2.40 -24.65
N VAL A 378 28.51 -3.33 -23.98
CA VAL A 378 28.98 -4.72 -23.76
C VAL A 378 28.08 -5.73 -24.47
N GLY A 379 27.04 -5.28 -25.17
CA GLY A 379 26.09 -6.17 -25.80
C GLY A 379 25.32 -7.09 -24.84
N PHE A 380 24.99 -6.60 -23.63
CA PHE A 380 24.38 -7.35 -22.53
C PHE A 380 22.92 -6.95 -22.35
N LYS A 381 22.05 -7.94 -22.23
CA LYS A 381 20.66 -7.75 -21.82
C LYS A 381 20.34 -8.65 -20.63
N TYR A 382 19.65 -8.08 -19.63
CA TYR A 382 19.17 -8.75 -18.44
C TYR A 382 17.68 -8.51 -18.27
N ASP A 383 16.89 -9.58 -18.12
CA ASP A 383 15.46 -9.51 -17.84
C ASP A 383 15.13 -10.25 -16.55
N SER A 384 14.32 -9.66 -15.66
CA SER A 384 13.84 -10.27 -14.43
C SER A 384 12.37 -9.92 -14.17
N GLY A 385 11.73 -10.58 -13.19
CA GLY A 385 10.35 -10.27 -12.86
C GLY A 385 9.69 -11.25 -11.91
N ILE A 386 8.44 -10.94 -11.56
CA ILE A 386 7.59 -11.77 -10.71
C ILE A 386 6.17 -11.78 -11.26
N LYS A 387 5.58 -12.97 -11.36
CA LYS A 387 4.16 -13.16 -11.67
C LYS A 387 3.44 -13.79 -10.49
N ASN A 388 2.23 -13.35 -10.22
CA ASN A 388 1.35 -14.06 -9.32
C ASN A 388 -0.03 -14.34 -9.93
N TYR A 389 -0.59 -15.47 -9.57
CA TYR A 389 -1.95 -15.90 -9.86
C TYR A 389 -2.65 -16.10 -8.53
N ASN A 390 -3.72 -15.35 -8.29
CA ASN A 390 -4.37 -15.32 -6.99
C ASN A 390 -5.86 -15.61 -7.14
N LEU A 391 -6.34 -16.62 -6.41
CA LEU A 391 -7.75 -16.92 -6.24
C LEU A 391 -8.18 -16.52 -4.83
N LYS A 392 -9.15 -15.61 -4.73
CA LYS A 392 -9.62 -15.05 -3.48
C LYS A 392 -11.14 -15.13 -3.38
N TYR A 393 -11.67 -15.64 -2.26
CA TYR A 393 -13.09 -15.70 -1.99
C TYR A 393 -13.40 -15.16 -0.60
N ASP A 394 -14.00 -13.98 -0.55
CA ASP A 394 -14.34 -13.27 0.67
C ASP A 394 -15.83 -13.27 0.92
N PHE A 395 -16.20 -13.36 2.18
CA PHE A 395 -17.57 -13.28 2.66
C PHE A 395 -17.70 -12.19 3.72
N LYS A 396 -18.80 -11.43 3.66
CA LYS A 396 -19.20 -10.48 4.69
C LYS A 396 -20.62 -10.82 5.14
N ASN A 397 -20.76 -11.22 6.42
CA ASN A 397 -22.01 -11.63 7.03
C ASN A 397 -22.43 -10.65 8.13
N TYR A 398 -23.56 -9.99 7.92
CA TYR A 398 -24.19 -9.06 8.88
C TYR A 398 -25.13 -9.86 9.80
N ILE A 399 -24.56 -10.51 10.83
CA ILE A 399 -25.31 -11.42 11.72
C ILE A 399 -26.40 -10.67 12.47
N THR A 400 -26.01 -9.58 13.16
CA THR A 400 -26.89 -8.69 13.91
C THR A 400 -26.53 -7.21 13.65
N ASP A 401 -27.23 -6.29 14.28
CA ASP A 401 -26.87 -4.88 14.34
C ASP A 401 -25.51 -4.60 15.03
N LYS A 402 -25.07 -5.55 15.89
CA LYS A 402 -23.86 -5.44 16.71
C LYS A 402 -22.71 -6.30 16.21
N VAL A 403 -22.96 -7.33 15.42
CA VAL A 403 -21.95 -8.31 14.99
C VAL A 403 -21.95 -8.48 13.48
N LYS A 404 -20.78 -8.24 12.88
CA LYS A 404 -20.48 -8.56 11.49
C LYS A 404 -19.29 -9.52 11.46
N LEU A 405 -19.34 -10.52 10.61
CA LEU A 405 -18.24 -11.45 10.36
C LEU A 405 -17.70 -11.25 8.94
N ASN A 406 -16.38 -11.13 8.84
CA ASN A 406 -15.64 -11.18 7.60
C ASN A 406 -14.80 -12.46 7.61
N TYR A 407 -14.91 -13.30 6.59
CA TYR A 407 -14.12 -14.53 6.49
C TYR A 407 -13.89 -14.88 5.04
N GLY A 408 -12.85 -15.65 4.79
CA GLY A 408 -12.51 -16.00 3.42
C GLY A 408 -11.27 -16.85 3.29
N VAL A 409 -10.99 -17.19 2.05
CA VAL A 409 -9.81 -17.95 1.63
C VAL A 409 -9.08 -17.21 0.54
N ASN A 410 -7.76 -17.37 0.51
CA ASN A 410 -6.90 -16.79 -0.50
C ASN A 410 -5.80 -17.81 -0.86
N ALA A 411 -5.50 -17.99 -2.15
CA ALA A 411 -4.48 -18.89 -2.63
C ALA A 411 -3.68 -18.21 -3.74
N ILE A 412 -2.39 -18.00 -3.52
CA ILE A 412 -1.50 -17.30 -4.45
C ILE A 412 -0.42 -18.25 -4.93
N TYR A 413 -0.27 -18.37 -6.24
CA TYR A 413 0.86 -19.04 -6.88
C TYR A 413 1.80 -18.00 -7.49
N TYR A 414 3.10 -18.14 -7.23
CA TYR A 414 4.14 -17.22 -7.68
C TYR A 414 5.10 -17.90 -8.64
N ASP A 415 5.48 -17.20 -9.73
CA ASP A 415 6.59 -17.51 -10.65
C ASP A 415 7.59 -16.35 -10.61
N PHE A 416 8.77 -16.61 -10.04
CA PHE A 416 9.87 -15.65 -9.96
C PHE A 416 10.88 -15.94 -11.07
N ASN A 417 11.18 -14.93 -11.87
CA ASN A 417 12.33 -14.92 -12.75
C ASN A 417 13.45 -14.10 -12.10
N PRO A 418 14.45 -14.73 -11.47
CA PRO A 418 15.55 -14.01 -10.82
C PRO A 418 16.50 -13.36 -11.81
N GLY A 419 16.51 -13.81 -13.05
CA GLY A 419 17.26 -13.19 -14.12
C GLY A 419 17.47 -14.08 -15.34
N SER A 420 17.42 -13.45 -16.51
CA SER A 420 17.79 -14.02 -17.81
C SER A 420 18.79 -13.09 -18.47
N ILE A 421 19.94 -13.61 -18.83
CA ILE A 421 21.01 -12.87 -19.49
C ILE A 421 21.07 -13.31 -20.95
N SER A 422 21.13 -12.37 -21.88
CA SER A 422 21.26 -12.66 -23.31
C SER A 422 22.16 -11.64 -24.02
N PRO A 423 22.85 -12.02 -25.08
CA PRO A 423 23.57 -11.08 -25.95
C PRO A 423 22.60 -10.23 -26.75
N THR A 424 22.97 -8.99 -27.05
CA THR A 424 22.21 -8.09 -27.92
C THR A 424 22.71 -8.06 -29.33
N THR A 425 23.96 -8.48 -29.55
CA THR A 425 24.59 -8.63 -30.90
C THR A 425 25.34 -9.94 -30.98
N LEU A 426 25.65 -10.38 -32.21
CA LEU A 426 26.42 -11.59 -32.44
C LEU A 426 27.90 -11.47 -32.03
N GLU A 427 28.42 -10.25 -32.00
CA GLU A 427 29.80 -9.94 -31.57
C GLU A 427 29.93 -9.80 -30.06
N SER A 428 28.83 -9.87 -29.33
CA SER A 428 28.86 -9.83 -27.88
C SER A 428 29.59 -11.04 -27.29
N GLY A 429 30.51 -10.80 -26.37
CA GLY A 429 31.13 -11.85 -25.57
C GLY A 429 30.23 -12.49 -24.52
N ILE A 430 28.93 -12.15 -24.47
CA ILE A 430 27.96 -12.60 -23.51
C ILE A 430 27.26 -13.87 -23.98
N ASN A 431 27.21 -14.88 -23.12
CA ASN A 431 26.45 -16.12 -23.40
C ASN A 431 25.04 -16.04 -22.83
N ASN A 432 24.11 -16.70 -23.49
CA ASN A 432 22.76 -16.88 -22.95
C ASN A 432 22.82 -17.66 -21.63
N ARG A 433 22.20 -17.10 -20.58
CA ARG A 433 22.11 -17.74 -19.27
C ARG A 433 20.76 -17.44 -18.66
N GLN A 434 20.04 -18.48 -18.26
CA GLN A 434 18.83 -18.38 -17.47
C GLN A 434 19.13 -18.81 -16.04
N LEU A 435 18.95 -17.90 -15.08
CA LEU A 435 18.98 -18.25 -13.66
C LEU A 435 17.76 -19.12 -13.33
N ASP A 436 17.92 -20.07 -12.41
CA ASP A 436 16.83 -20.97 -12.02
C ASP A 436 15.62 -20.20 -11.53
N LYS A 437 14.49 -20.39 -12.19
CA LYS A 437 13.22 -19.84 -11.75
C LYS A 437 12.83 -20.38 -10.38
N LYS A 438 12.15 -19.55 -9.59
CA LYS A 438 11.67 -19.96 -8.28
C LYS A 438 10.14 -19.96 -8.26
N TYR A 439 9.54 -20.97 -7.65
CA TYR A 439 8.09 -21.11 -7.56
C TYR A 439 7.67 -21.18 -6.10
N ALA A 440 6.50 -20.61 -5.79
CA ALA A 440 5.94 -20.69 -4.44
C ALA A 440 4.41 -20.72 -4.48
N PHE A 441 3.82 -21.31 -3.43
CA PHE A 441 2.38 -21.35 -3.22
C PHE A 441 2.04 -20.88 -1.80
N GLU A 442 1.13 -19.90 -1.69
CA GLU A 442 0.72 -19.26 -0.44
C GLU A 442 -0.79 -19.35 -0.26
N PRO A 443 -1.32 -20.46 0.31
CA PRO A 443 -2.70 -20.55 0.74
C PRO A 443 -2.89 -19.90 2.10
N SER A 444 -4.08 -19.33 2.33
CA SER A 444 -4.45 -18.76 3.62
C SER A 444 -5.95 -18.71 3.82
N VAL A 445 -6.34 -18.71 5.09
CA VAL A 445 -7.73 -18.56 5.55
C VAL A 445 -7.78 -17.49 6.63
N TYR A 446 -8.89 -16.78 6.73
CA TYR A 446 -9.07 -15.78 7.76
C TYR A 446 -10.51 -15.74 8.28
N LEU A 447 -10.64 -15.31 9.54
CA LEU A 447 -11.91 -15.00 10.19
C LEU A 447 -11.71 -13.73 11.03
N GLU A 448 -12.67 -12.80 10.93
CA GLU A 448 -12.65 -11.53 11.66
C GLU A 448 -14.06 -11.15 12.07
N ALA A 449 -14.23 -10.65 13.29
CA ALA A 449 -15.47 -10.09 13.80
C ALA A 449 -15.33 -8.58 14.06
N GLU A 450 -16.26 -7.81 13.54
CA GLU A 450 -16.56 -6.44 13.97
C GLU A 450 -17.69 -6.54 14.99
N HIS A 451 -17.46 -6.11 16.25
CA HIS A 451 -18.39 -6.35 17.35
C HIS A 451 -18.59 -5.09 18.18
N LYS A 452 -19.79 -4.54 18.12
CA LYS A 452 -20.24 -3.44 18.98
C LYS A 452 -20.69 -4.02 20.32
N ILE A 453 -19.80 -4.05 21.32
CA ILE A 453 -20.06 -4.60 22.65
C ILE A 453 -21.08 -3.73 23.40
N THR A 454 -20.83 -2.41 23.40
CA THR A 454 -21.73 -1.39 23.97
C THR A 454 -21.83 -0.22 22.98
N ASP A 455 -22.63 0.79 23.30
CA ASP A 455 -22.68 2.02 22.49
C ASP A 455 -21.36 2.81 22.50
N LYS A 456 -20.48 2.54 23.48
CA LYS A 456 -19.17 3.18 23.63
C LYS A 456 -17.99 2.29 23.26
N LEU A 457 -18.14 0.97 23.24
CA LEU A 457 -17.05 0.03 22.99
C LEU A 457 -17.31 -0.79 21.73
N GLU A 458 -16.48 -0.60 20.73
CA GLU A 458 -16.43 -1.41 19.52
C GLU A 458 -15.09 -2.13 19.43
N LEU A 459 -15.13 -3.41 19.09
CA LEU A 459 -13.98 -4.29 18.91
C LEU A 459 -13.94 -4.81 17.47
N MET A 460 -12.74 -4.96 16.93
CA MET A 460 -12.45 -5.75 15.75
C MET A 460 -11.37 -6.75 16.12
N TYR A 461 -11.67 -8.04 15.99
CA TYR A 461 -10.73 -9.10 16.31
C TYR A 461 -10.80 -10.22 15.30
N GLY A 462 -9.67 -10.76 14.96
CA GLY A 462 -9.60 -11.79 13.95
C GLY A 462 -8.28 -12.53 13.94
N ILE A 463 -8.25 -13.51 13.09
CA ILE A 463 -7.11 -14.40 12.92
C ILE A 463 -6.96 -14.74 11.43
N ARG A 464 -5.74 -14.73 10.95
CA ARG A 464 -5.35 -15.26 9.65
C ARG A 464 -4.38 -16.40 9.88
N TYR A 465 -4.57 -17.50 9.19
CA TYR A 465 -3.60 -18.57 9.09
C TYR A 465 -3.10 -18.63 7.66
N SER A 466 -1.79 -18.51 7.48
CA SER A 466 -1.12 -18.57 6.19
C SER A 466 -0.06 -19.67 6.18
N GLN A 467 0.00 -20.39 5.08
CA GLN A 467 1.07 -21.33 4.78
C GLN A 467 1.84 -20.83 3.55
N PHE A 468 3.10 -21.17 3.48
CA PHE A 468 3.94 -20.85 2.35
C PHE A 468 4.78 -22.07 1.99
N TYR A 469 4.71 -22.48 0.74
CA TYR A 469 5.46 -23.60 0.19
C TYR A 469 6.40 -23.07 -0.89
N ARG A 470 7.72 -23.21 -0.68
CA ARG A 470 8.72 -23.04 -1.73
C ARG A 470 8.73 -24.32 -2.58
N LEU A 471 8.50 -24.20 -3.87
CA LEU A 471 8.31 -25.34 -4.78
C LEU A 471 9.50 -25.48 -5.76
N GLY A 472 9.80 -26.72 -6.17
CA GLY A 472 10.63 -27.06 -7.35
C GLY A 472 9.88 -26.74 -8.66
N VAL A 473 10.52 -26.77 -9.81
CA VAL A 473 11.86 -27.32 -10.14
C VAL A 473 12.97 -26.41 -9.60
N SER A 474 13.94 -26.96 -8.87
CA SER A 474 15.12 -26.21 -8.42
C SER A 474 16.22 -27.15 -7.91
N THR A 475 17.47 -26.76 -8.09
CA THR A 475 18.61 -27.36 -7.43
C THR A 475 19.03 -26.49 -6.26
N VAL A 476 19.01 -27.02 -5.06
CA VAL A 476 19.30 -26.29 -3.81
C VAL A 476 20.69 -26.70 -3.31
N ASN A 477 21.55 -25.72 -3.01
CA ASN A 477 22.84 -25.94 -2.38
C ASN A 477 22.66 -26.42 -0.93
N LEU A 478 23.49 -27.36 -0.53
CA LEU A 478 23.60 -27.84 0.84
C LEU A 478 24.89 -27.32 1.45
N TYR A 479 24.82 -26.82 2.67
CA TYR A 479 25.96 -26.24 3.37
C TYR A 479 26.22 -27.00 4.69
N GLN A 480 27.47 -27.02 5.13
CA GLN A 480 27.81 -27.56 6.41
C GLN A 480 27.05 -26.83 7.53
N ASN A 481 26.52 -27.58 8.51
CA ASN A 481 25.69 -27.05 9.57
C ASN A 481 24.45 -26.24 9.11
N ASN A 482 24.06 -26.36 7.84
CA ASN A 482 23.00 -25.57 7.22
C ASN A 482 23.28 -24.05 7.21
N GLU A 483 24.56 -23.65 7.13
CA GLU A 483 25.03 -22.26 7.15
C GLU A 483 25.55 -21.84 5.77
N ALA A 484 24.74 -21.09 5.02
CA ALA A 484 25.11 -20.56 3.70
C ALA A 484 26.10 -19.39 3.80
N VAL A 485 26.18 -18.73 4.94
CA VAL A 485 27.16 -17.69 5.29
C VAL A 485 28.02 -18.21 6.43
N THR A 486 29.35 -18.16 6.28
CA THR A 486 30.33 -18.54 7.32
C THR A 486 30.97 -17.30 7.94
N TYR A 487 31.54 -17.45 9.12
CA TYR A 487 32.25 -16.38 9.79
C TYR A 487 33.74 -16.72 9.96
N ASN A 488 34.58 -15.83 9.42
CA ASN A 488 36.05 -15.98 9.57
C ASN A 488 36.52 -15.32 10.87
N ASN A 489 36.87 -16.13 11.87
CA ASN A 489 37.27 -15.64 13.18
C ASN A 489 38.60 -14.87 13.19
N GLN A 490 39.50 -15.11 12.21
CA GLN A 490 40.77 -14.40 12.12
C GLN A 490 40.58 -13.01 11.50
N LEU A 491 39.87 -12.95 10.42
CA LEU A 491 39.62 -11.69 9.68
C LEU A 491 38.45 -10.87 10.27
N LYS A 492 37.64 -11.50 11.13
CA LYS A 492 36.43 -10.88 11.72
C LYS A 492 35.37 -10.42 10.67
N ILE A 493 35.24 -11.20 9.59
CA ILE A 493 34.31 -10.93 8.49
C ILE A 493 33.40 -12.12 8.24
N TYR A 494 32.25 -11.84 7.63
CA TYR A 494 31.39 -12.85 7.05
C TYR A 494 31.84 -13.18 5.63
N GLU A 495 31.85 -14.47 5.30
CA GLU A 495 32.26 -15.00 4.00
C GLU A 495 31.16 -15.90 3.44
N LYS A 496 31.16 -16.12 2.12
CA LYS A 496 30.28 -17.07 1.46
C LYS A 496 30.62 -18.50 1.91
N GLY A 497 29.59 -19.21 2.38
CA GLY A 497 29.73 -20.63 2.70
C GLY A 497 30.03 -21.48 1.44
N ILE A 498 30.83 -22.51 1.58
CA ILE A 498 31.14 -23.44 0.47
C ILE A 498 30.09 -24.55 0.47
N PRO A 499 29.35 -24.76 -0.66
CA PRO A 499 28.41 -25.87 -0.75
C PRO A 499 29.12 -27.22 -0.60
N ILE A 500 28.57 -28.10 0.24
CA ILE A 500 29.07 -29.48 0.42
C ILE A 500 28.37 -30.48 -0.52
N GLY A 501 27.33 -30.02 -1.21
CA GLY A 501 26.55 -30.81 -2.16
C GLY A 501 25.33 -30.03 -2.64
N THR A 502 24.53 -30.69 -3.46
CA THR A 502 23.27 -30.13 -3.98
C THR A 502 22.16 -31.16 -3.85
N LYS A 503 20.92 -30.68 -3.72
CA LYS A 503 19.71 -31.50 -3.79
C LYS A 503 18.78 -30.98 -4.89
N TYR A 504 18.44 -31.84 -5.83
CA TYR A 504 17.46 -31.57 -6.86
C TYR A 504 16.05 -31.84 -6.35
N TYR A 505 15.12 -30.96 -6.68
CA TYR A 505 13.69 -31.08 -6.42
C TYR A 505 12.94 -31.01 -7.76
N GLY A 506 12.05 -31.98 -7.96
CA GLY A 506 11.20 -32.06 -9.16
C GLY A 506 10.09 -31.02 -9.21
N ASN A 507 9.31 -31.04 -10.29
CA ASN A 507 8.23 -30.10 -10.51
C ASN A 507 7.18 -30.16 -9.38
N ASN A 508 6.87 -28.99 -8.78
CA ASN A 508 5.96 -28.83 -7.65
C ASN A 508 6.34 -29.61 -6.38
N GLU A 509 7.53 -30.21 -6.31
CA GLU A 509 8.03 -30.80 -5.08
C GLU A 509 8.31 -29.71 -4.03
N VAL A 510 7.91 -29.95 -2.77
CA VAL A 510 8.09 -28.97 -1.70
C VAL A 510 9.54 -28.98 -1.24
N ILE A 511 10.23 -27.85 -1.41
CA ILE A 511 11.59 -27.62 -0.93
C ILE A 511 11.59 -27.32 0.57
N THR A 512 10.76 -26.38 0.96
CA THR A 512 10.53 -25.99 2.36
C THR A 512 9.15 -25.39 2.53
N SER A 513 8.66 -25.38 3.75
CA SER A 513 7.37 -24.80 4.09
C SER A 513 7.43 -24.01 5.38
N PHE A 514 6.57 -23.01 5.49
CA PHE A 514 6.37 -22.19 6.67
C PHE A 514 4.87 -22.06 6.92
N ASP A 515 4.49 -22.07 8.21
CA ASP A 515 3.13 -21.80 8.63
C ASP A 515 3.11 -20.73 9.71
N ASN A 516 2.15 -19.81 9.62
CA ASN A 516 2.08 -18.68 10.53
C ASN A 516 0.64 -18.35 10.90
N LEU A 517 0.48 -18.05 12.19
CA LEU A 517 -0.76 -17.57 12.76
C LEU A 517 -0.63 -16.06 12.99
N GLU A 518 -1.57 -15.30 12.43
CA GLU A 518 -1.56 -13.84 12.42
C GLU A 518 -2.78 -13.29 13.18
N PRO A 519 -2.75 -13.26 14.54
CA PRO A 519 -3.81 -12.66 15.33
C PRO A 519 -3.83 -11.14 15.15
N ARG A 520 -5.02 -10.56 15.16
CA ARG A 520 -5.27 -9.12 15.01
C ARG A 520 -6.37 -8.68 15.96
N PHE A 521 -6.19 -7.50 16.50
CA PHE A 521 -7.12 -6.92 17.45
C PHE A 521 -7.12 -5.39 17.32
N SER A 522 -8.30 -4.81 17.36
CA SER A 522 -8.48 -3.35 17.51
C SER A 522 -9.67 -3.08 18.42
N ALA A 523 -9.56 -2.05 19.22
CA ALA A 523 -10.61 -1.59 20.11
C ALA A 523 -10.76 -0.08 20.00
N SER A 524 -11.99 0.40 20.00
CA SER A 524 -12.33 1.81 20.12
C SER A 524 -13.26 2.01 21.31
N TYR A 525 -12.86 2.88 22.23
CA TYR A 525 -13.68 3.33 23.34
C TYR A 525 -14.05 4.80 23.15
N SER A 526 -15.32 5.07 22.86
CA SER A 526 -15.87 6.42 22.74
C SER A 526 -16.07 7.02 24.13
N ILE A 527 -15.31 8.04 24.46
CA ILE A 527 -15.48 8.81 25.70
C ILE A 527 -16.81 9.55 25.63
N ASP A 528 -17.01 10.24 24.52
CA ASP A 528 -18.24 10.91 24.10
C ASP A 528 -18.39 10.84 22.56
N ASN A 529 -19.34 11.59 22.00
CA ASN A 529 -19.59 11.59 20.54
C ASN A 529 -18.43 12.16 19.71
N ASN A 530 -17.54 12.92 20.31
CA ASN A 530 -16.47 13.67 19.63
C ASN A 530 -15.07 13.17 20.00
N GLN A 531 -14.94 12.24 20.95
CA GLN A 531 -13.65 11.79 21.47
C GLN A 531 -13.61 10.27 21.62
N SER A 532 -12.49 9.66 21.27
CA SER A 532 -12.23 8.24 21.51
C SER A 532 -10.77 7.94 21.81
N ILE A 533 -10.55 6.85 22.52
CA ILE A 533 -9.26 6.20 22.67
C ILE A 533 -9.32 4.88 21.91
N LYS A 534 -8.29 4.60 21.13
CA LYS A 534 -8.19 3.37 20.34
C LYS A 534 -6.89 2.66 20.61
N ALA A 535 -6.95 1.33 20.58
CA ALA A 535 -5.76 0.47 20.68
C ALA A 535 -5.81 -0.60 19.61
N SER A 536 -4.66 -0.99 19.09
CA SER A 536 -4.57 -2.10 18.15
C SER A 536 -3.32 -2.96 18.34
N TYR A 537 -3.45 -4.22 17.98
CA TYR A 537 -2.35 -5.17 17.82
C TYR A 537 -2.52 -5.92 16.50
N ASN A 538 -1.44 -6.06 15.73
CA ASN A 538 -1.42 -6.93 14.57
C ASN A 538 -0.10 -7.67 14.43
N ARG A 539 -0.22 -8.96 14.11
CA ARG A 539 0.87 -9.75 13.56
C ARG A 539 0.68 -9.89 12.06
N MET A 540 1.78 -9.69 11.34
CA MET A 540 1.85 -9.81 9.89
C MET A 540 3.05 -10.65 9.50
N THR A 541 2.88 -11.49 8.48
CA THR A 541 3.97 -12.30 7.92
C THR A 541 4.24 -11.89 6.47
N GLN A 542 5.53 -11.81 6.12
CA GLN A 542 5.97 -11.54 4.75
C GLN A 542 6.91 -12.65 4.27
N TYR A 543 6.51 -13.31 3.18
CA TYR A 543 7.26 -14.41 2.58
C TYR A 543 8.11 -14.00 1.38
N LEU A 544 7.86 -12.82 0.81
CA LEU A 544 8.58 -12.28 -0.35
C LEU A 544 9.53 -11.18 0.10
N GLN A 545 10.77 -11.25 -0.31
CA GLN A 545 11.82 -10.30 0.02
C GLN A 545 12.24 -9.53 -1.23
N LEU A 546 12.41 -8.21 -1.11
CA LEU A 546 13.07 -7.41 -2.14
C LEU A 546 14.55 -7.29 -1.80
N VAL A 547 15.37 -7.86 -2.64
CA VAL A 547 16.82 -7.83 -2.50
C VAL A 547 17.38 -6.65 -3.28
N SER A 548 18.03 -5.72 -2.58
CA SER A 548 18.49 -4.46 -3.14
C SER A 548 19.93 -4.15 -2.74
N ASN A 549 20.73 -3.67 -3.69
CA ASN A 549 22.08 -3.15 -3.45
C ASN A 549 22.08 -1.67 -3.01
N THR A 550 20.92 -1.02 -2.96
CA THR A 550 20.79 0.41 -2.71
C THR A 550 19.97 0.67 -1.45
N SER A 551 20.21 1.83 -0.84
CA SER A 551 19.43 2.29 0.32
C SER A 551 17.98 2.65 -0.02
N SER A 552 17.69 2.86 -1.30
CA SER A 552 16.37 3.18 -1.82
C SER A 552 15.97 2.17 -2.89
N PRO A 553 14.73 1.65 -2.88
CA PRO A 553 14.29 0.70 -3.90
C PRO A 553 14.45 1.25 -5.31
N THR A 554 14.95 0.40 -6.19
CA THR A 554 15.13 0.68 -7.62
C THR A 554 14.42 -0.40 -8.44
N PRO A 555 14.12 -0.16 -9.70
CA PRO A 555 13.62 -1.20 -10.58
C PRO A 555 14.59 -2.38 -10.79
N LEU A 556 15.89 -2.20 -10.49
CA LEU A 556 16.91 -3.27 -10.53
C LEU A 556 16.78 -4.32 -9.43
N ASP A 557 16.03 -4.03 -8.38
CA ASP A 557 15.89 -4.90 -7.23
C ASP A 557 15.13 -6.17 -7.57
N VAL A 558 15.53 -7.28 -6.99
CA VAL A 558 15.00 -8.61 -7.33
C VAL A 558 14.11 -9.15 -6.22
N TRP A 559 12.89 -9.55 -6.58
CA TRP A 559 12.01 -10.25 -5.68
C TRP A 559 12.44 -11.71 -5.54
N THR A 560 12.61 -12.18 -4.30
CA THR A 560 12.93 -13.57 -3.99
C THR A 560 11.98 -14.13 -2.92
N PRO A 561 11.56 -15.40 -3.01
CA PRO A 561 10.75 -16.04 -1.98
C PRO A 561 11.59 -16.42 -0.77
N SER A 562 10.95 -16.57 0.38
CA SER A 562 11.53 -17.27 1.53
C SER A 562 11.87 -18.72 1.15
N ASP A 563 12.98 -19.23 1.71
CA ASP A 563 13.47 -20.59 1.49
C ASP A 563 14.18 -21.14 2.75
N ASN A 564 14.96 -22.20 2.61
CA ASN A 564 15.68 -22.84 3.73
C ASN A 564 16.56 -21.84 4.51
N TYR A 565 17.14 -20.86 3.82
CA TYR A 565 18.14 -19.91 4.35
C TYR A 565 17.57 -18.52 4.54
N ILE A 566 16.54 -18.13 3.75
CA ILE A 566 15.89 -16.83 3.78
C ILE A 566 14.54 -16.99 4.50
N LYS A 567 14.51 -16.66 5.79
CA LYS A 567 13.33 -16.86 6.63
C LYS A 567 12.23 -15.81 6.34
N PRO A 568 10.95 -16.16 6.55
CA PRO A 568 9.86 -15.18 6.50
C PRO A 568 10.06 -14.08 7.54
N GLN A 569 9.80 -12.83 7.16
CA GLN A 569 9.73 -11.74 8.13
C GLN A 569 8.41 -11.83 8.90
N ILE A 570 8.47 -11.69 10.23
CA ILE A 570 7.32 -11.66 11.12
C ILE A 570 7.32 -10.34 11.87
N ALA A 571 6.30 -9.54 11.61
CA ALA A 571 6.12 -8.23 12.23
C ALA A 571 5.03 -8.29 13.29
N ASP A 572 5.32 -7.78 14.48
CA ASP A 572 4.37 -7.52 15.56
C ASP A 572 4.28 -6.00 15.79
N GLN A 573 3.08 -5.44 15.80
CA GLN A 573 2.87 -4.01 16.04
C GLN A 573 1.75 -3.81 17.06
N VAL A 574 2.01 -2.94 18.04
CA VAL A 574 1.00 -2.37 18.93
C VAL A 574 0.88 -0.88 18.67
N ALA A 575 -0.32 -0.33 18.79
CA ALA A 575 -0.54 1.10 18.71
C ALA A 575 -1.64 1.54 19.68
N LEU A 576 -1.51 2.79 20.18
CA LEU A 576 -2.49 3.46 21.04
C LEU A 576 -2.72 4.86 20.47
N GLY A 577 -3.98 5.32 20.41
CA GLY A 577 -4.31 6.61 19.85
C GLY A 577 -5.45 7.32 20.56
N TYR A 578 -5.40 8.65 20.55
CA TYR A 578 -6.45 9.54 20.98
C TYR A 578 -6.96 10.37 19.81
N PHE A 579 -8.26 10.40 19.62
CA PHE A 579 -8.95 11.04 18.51
C PHE A 579 -9.98 12.01 19.05
N LYS A 580 -9.98 13.24 18.51
CA LYS A 580 -10.91 14.28 18.93
C LYS A 580 -11.35 15.16 17.77
N ASN A 581 -12.64 15.41 17.68
CA ASN A 581 -13.24 16.39 16.78
C ASN A 581 -13.71 17.62 17.59
N PHE A 582 -13.56 18.80 17.00
CA PHE A 582 -13.91 20.09 17.61
C PHE A 582 -14.81 20.87 16.65
N ASP A 583 -15.58 21.80 17.22
CA ASP A 583 -16.33 22.81 16.48
C ASP A 583 -17.15 22.19 15.32
N ASP A 584 -18.07 21.29 15.70
CA ASP A 584 -18.93 20.55 14.75
C ASP A 584 -18.17 19.90 13.57
N ASP A 585 -17.02 19.24 13.88
CA ASP A 585 -16.12 18.58 12.94
C ASP A 585 -15.29 19.54 12.06
N THR A 586 -15.30 20.85 12.32
CA THR A 586 -14.43 21.80 11.63
C THR A 586 -12.96 21.45 11.81
N TYR A 587 -12.59 21.01 13.01
CA TYR A 587 -11.23 20.59 13.32
C TYR A 587 -11.20 19.15 13.83
N SER A 588 -10.12 18.43 13.53
CA SER A 588 -9.84 17.11 14.11
C SER A 588 -8.38 16.98 14.52
N LEU A 589 -8.17 16.30 15.65
CA LEU A 589 -6.86 15.96 16.20
C LEU A 589 -6.77 14.44 16.34
N GLU A 590 -5.69 13.87 15.82
CA GLU A 590 -5.32 12.48 15.97
C GLU A 590 -3.91 12.43 16.56
N VAL A 591 -3.73 11.75 17.67
CA VAL A 591 -2.43 11.53 18.31
C VAL A 591 -2.27 10.03 18.50
N GLU A 592 -1.28 9.44 17.85
CA GLU A 592 -1.03 8.01 17.91
C GLU A 592 0.42 7.71 18.34
N THR A 593 0.61 6.67 19.13
CA THR A 593 1.93 6.10 19.41
C THR A 593 1.94 4.65 18.96
N PHE A 594 3.10 4.18 18.50
CA PHE A 594 3.26 2.80 18.05
C PHE A 594 4.61 2.22 18.47
N TYR A 595 4.64 0.88 18.59
CA TYR A 595 5.85 0.08 18.72
C TYR A 595 5.73 -1.14 17.80
N LYS A 596 6.71 -1.33 16.92
CA LYS A 596 6.78 -2.41 15.94
C LYS A 596 8.10 -3.14 16.04
N THR A 597 8.07 -4.47 16.00
CA THR A 597 9.24 -5.34 15.86
C THR A 597 9.10 -6.19 14.61
N VAL A 598 10.20 -6.48 13.94
CA VAL A 598 10.26 -7.40 12.80
C VAL A 598 11.38 -8.39 13.02
N LYS A 599 11.05 -9.67 13.07
CA LYS A 599 12.01 -10.78 13.11
C LYS A 599 12.41 -11.17 11.69
N ASN A 600 13.61 -11.75 11.55
CA ASN A 600 14.17 -12.21 10.27
C ASN A 600 14.28 -11.08 9.22
N ARG A 601 14.57 -9.86 9.67
CA ARG A 601 14.85 -8.76 8.74
C ARG A 601 16.15 -9.07 7.99
N ILE A 602 16.12 -8.98 6.66
CA ILE A 602 17.30 -9.21 5.83
C ILE A 602 18.34 -8.12 6.07
N ASP A 603 19.57 -8.57 6.19
CA ASP A 603 20.81 -7.81 6.12
C ASP A 603 21.80 -8.55 5.21
N TYR A 604 22.92 -7.95 4.90
CA TYR A 604 23.90 -8.48 3.94
C TYR A 604 25.30 -8.52 4.56
N ILE A 605 26.10 -9.47 4.12
CA ILE A 605 27.55 -9.43 4.37
C ILE A 605 28.17 -8.23 3.64
N ASP A 606 29.33 -7.78 4.06
CA ASP A 606 30.05 -6.71 3.38
C ASP A 606 30.50 -7.17 1.99
N GLY A 607 30.40 -6.29 1.00
CA GLY A 607 30.72 -6.62 -0.39
C GLY A 607 29.73 -7.57 -1.10
N ALA A 608 28.51 -7.74 -0.57
CA ALA A 608 27.49 -8.59 -1.18
C ALA A 608 27.15 -8.13 -2.61
N ASN A 609 27.26 -9.06 -3.56
CA ASN A 609 26.73 -8.86 -4.90
C ASN A 609 25.34 -9.51 -5.01
N LEU A 610 24.33 -8.72 -5.31
CA LEU A 610 22.93 -9.14 -5.32
C LEU A 610 22.33 -9.28 -6.75
N ILE A 611 22.94 -8.61 -7.75
CA ILE A 611 22.45 -8.63 -9.12
C ILE A 611 22.91 -9.92 -9.82
N ALA A 612 21.96 -10.61 -10.46
CA ALA A 612 22.21 -11.86 -11.17
C ALA A 612 22.97 -12.93 -10.33
N ASN A 613 22.71 -12.92 -9.01
CA ASN A 613 23.34 -13.87 -8.07
C ASN A 613 22.49 -15.15 -7.97
N GLU A 614 23.08 -16.30 -8.30
CA GLU A 614 22.42 -17.61 -8.21
C GLU A 614 22.25 -18.10 -6.77
N ALA A 615 23.17 -17.70 -5.88
CA ALA A 615 23.26 -18.16 -4.49
C ALA A 615 23.11 -16.98 -3.52
N LEU A 616 21.97 -16.31 -3.57
CA LEU A 616 21.64 -15.17 -2.67
C LEU A 616 21.77 -15.53 -1.20
N GLU A 617 21.51 -16.79 -0.84
CA GLU A 617 21.64 -17.31 0.52
C GLU A 617 23.05 -17.16 1.10
N GLN A 618 24.10 -17.14 0.23
CA GLN A 618 25.48 -16.98 0.66
C GLN A 618 25.87 -15.55 1.07
N VAL A 619 24.99 -14.57 0.88
CA VAL A 619 25.26 -13.15 1.13
C VAL A 619 24.23 -12.50 2.04
N ILE A 620 23.19 -13.24 2.46
CA ILE A 620 22.09 -12.74 3.28
C ILE A 620 22.28 -13.20 4.74
N LEU A 621 22.08 -12.25 5.67
CA LEU A 621 21.98 -12.47 7.11
C LEU A 621 20.56 -12.19 7.57
N ASN A 622 20.08 -12.94 8.58
CA ASN A 622 18.77 -12.71 9.19
C ASN A 622 18.93 -11.90 10.47
N GLY A 623 18.56 -10.65 10.43
CA GLY A 623 18.56 -9.74 11.56
C GLY A 623 17.17 -9.52 12.14
N GLN A 624 17.03 -8.44 12.88
CA GLN A 624 15.77 -7.95 13.43
C GLN A 624 15.69 -6.43 13.32
N LEU A 625 14.44 -5.91 13.34
CA LEU A 625 14.19 -4.47 13.30
C LEU A 625 13.21 -4.11 14.42
N ARG A 626 13.38 -2.93 15.01
CA ARG A 626 12.40 -2.28 15.87
C ARG A 626 12.11 -0.86 15.36
N SER A 627 10.86 -0.44 15.47
CA SER A 627 10.48 0.93 15.14
C SER A 627 9.41 1.41 16.12
N TYR A 628 9.53 2.65 16.58
CA TYR A 628 8.61 3.25 17.54
C TYR A 628 8.51 4.75 17.32
N GLY A 629 7.36 5.33 17.69
CA GLY A 629 7.20 6.76 17.49
C GLY A 629 5.85 7.30 17.95
N LEU A 630 5.76 8.63 17.82
CA LEU A 630 4.59 9.46 18.07
C LEU A 630 4.18 10.12 16.74
N GLU A 631 2.93 10.00 16.37
CA GLU A 631 2.29 10.60 15.22
C GLU A 631 1.23 11.60 15.66
N VAL A 632 1.25 12.81 15.12
CA VAL A 632 0.25 13.86 15.39
C VAL A 632 -0.31 14.34 14.05
N LEU A 633 -1.61 14.39 13.92
CA LEU A 633 -2.32 14.92 12.78
C LEU A 633 -3.41 15.89 13.24
N PHE A 634 -3.24 17.15 12.89
CA PHE A 634 -4.23 18.19 13.14
C PHE A 634 -4.79 18.67 11.81
N ARG A 635 -6.10 18.55 11.61
CA ARG A 635 -6.79 18.93 10.36
C ARG A 635 -7.79 20.05 10.61
N LYS A 636 -7.90 20.94 9.63
CA LYS A 636 -9.03 21.85 9.44
C LYS A 636 -9.81 21.35 8.22
N ASN A 637 -11.03 20.85 8.46
CA ASN A 637 -11.80 20.08 7.50
C ASN A 637 -12.64 20.95 6.55
N THR A 638 -13.07 22.12 6.99
CA THR A 638 -14.06 22.97 6.32
C THR A 638 -13.63 24.44 6.25
N GLY A 639 -14.32 25.22 5.41
CA GLY A 639 -14.11 26.66 5.24
C GLY A 639 -13.20 27.02 4.06
N LYS A 640 -12.99 28.34 3.84
CA LYS A 640 -12.17 28.86 2.73
C LYS A 640 -10.72 28.40 2.80
N LEU A 641 -10.17 28.25 4.00
CA LEU A 641 -8.87 27.63 4.28
C LEU A 641 -9.11 26.28 4.91
N ASN A 642 -8.59 25.22 4.28
CA ASN A 642 -8.59 23.84 4.78
C ASN A 642 -7.24 23.18 4.54
N GLY A 643 -6.93 22.12 5.28
CA GLY A 643 -5.65 21.45 5.22
C GLY A 643 -5.29 20.76 6.51
N TRP A 644 -4.03 20.37 6.67
CA TRP A 644 -3.55 19.72 7.89
C TRP A 644 -2.07 19.95 8.17
N ILE A 645 -1.71 19.72 9.41
CA ILE A 645 -0.34 19.62 9.89
C ILE A 645 -0.16 18.18 10.36
N SER A 646 0.86 17.53 9.84
CA SER A 646 1.26 16.17 10.18
C SER A 646 2.67 16.20 10.75
N TYR A 647 2.87 15.62 11.92
CA TYR A 647 4.19 15.49 12.52
C TYR A 647 4.41 14.07 13.03
N THR A 648 5.59 13.53 12.76
CA THR A 648 6.04 12.23 13.26
C THR A 648 7.40 12.37 13.90
N LEU A 649 7.51 11.91 15.14
CA LEU A 649 8.77 11.67 15.84
C LEU A 649 8.94 10.17 15.95
N SER A 650 9.93 9.58 15.26
CA SER A 650 10.09 8.12 15.25
C SER A 650 11.55 7.68 15.10
N ARG A 651 11.82 6.47 15.57
CA ARG A 651 13.07 5.75 15.36
C ARG A 651 12.79 4.42 14.66
N SER A 652 13.69 4.05 13.77
CA SER A 652 13.74 2.73 13.15
C SER A 652 15.17 2.21 13.19
N GLU A 653 15.38 1.11 13.90
CA GLU A 653 16.68 0.54 14.15
C GLU A 653 16.71 -0.92 13.74
N GLN A 654 17.84 -1.36 13.22
CA GLN A 654 18.12 -2.74 12.84
C GLN A 654 19.25 -3.32 13.68
N GLN A 655 19.23 -4.61 13.89
CA GLN A 655 20.28 -5.34 14.58
C GLN A 655 20.51 -6.68 13.88
N THR A 656 21.75 -7.00 13.61
CA THR A 656 22.17 -8.31 13.09
C THR A 656 23.26 -8.85 14.03
N PRO A 657 22.85 -9.52 15.12
CA PRO A 657 23.80 -10.04 16.11
C PRO A 657 24.55 -11.25 15.54
N GLY A 658 25.69 -11.58 16.15
CA GLY A 658 26.38 -12.84 15.88
C GLY A 658 25.47 -14.03 16.18
N ARG A 659 25.56 -15.10 15.37
CA ARG A 659 24.81 -16.35 15.56
C ARG A 659 25.39 -17.20 16.68
N THR A 660 26.69 -16.99 16.97
CA THR A 660 27.44 -17.64 18.03
C THR A 660 28.21 -16.60 18.85
N VAL A 661 28.76 -17.00 19.98
CA VAL A 661 29.61 -16.14 20.85
C VAL A 661 30.91 -15.65 20.18
N ASN A 662 31.34 -16.32 19.13
CA ASN A 662 32.55 -15.97 18.38
C ASN A 662 32.30 -14.99 17.24
N GLU A 663 31.04 -14.86 16.79
CA GLU A 663 30.65 -13.93 15.72
C GLU A 663 30.34 -12.58 16.31
N ILE A 664 30.97 -11.53 15.80
CA ILE A 664 30.75 -10.17 16.31
C ILE A 664 29.44 -9.52 15.80
N GLY A 665 28.81 -10.07 14.76
CA GLY A 665 27.64 -9.47 14.13
C GLY A 665 27.96 -8.23 13.31
N ILE A 666 26.95 -7.64 12.68
CA ILE A 666 27.08 -6.34 12.00
C ILE A 666 27.08 -5.24 13.07
N ASN A 667 27.96 -4.25 12.91
CA ASN A 667 28.18 -3.18 13.90
C ASN A 667 28.42 -3.70 15.33
N TYR A 668 29.22 -4.77 15.45
CA TYR A 668 29.48 -5.47 16.73
C TYR A 668 28.22 -6.02 17.39
N GLY A 669 27.18 -6.37 16.59
CA GLY A 669 25.92 -6.90 17.09
C GLY A 669 25.03 -5.85 17.80
N ASN A 670 25.39 -4.58 17.75
CA ASN A 670 24.60 -3.50 18.35
C ASN A 670 23.43 -3.07 17.44
N TRP A 671 22.45 -2.39 18.04
CA TRP A 671 21.41 -1.69 17.28
C TRP A 671 21.99 -0.50 16.51
N TYR A 672 21.63 -0.35 15.24
CA TYR A 672 22.03 0.77 14.39
C TYR A 672 20.82 1.26 13.57
N SER A 673 20.86 2.51 13.12
CA SER A 673 19.77 3.09 12.35
C SER A 673 19.50 2.30 11.08
N SER A 674 18.24 1.92 10.83
CA SER A 674 17.86 1.37 9.54
C SER A 674 17.93 2.46 8.47
N VAL A 675 18.09 2.09 7.20
CA VAL A 675 18.08 3.05 6.07
C VAL A 675 16.75 3.83 5.96
N TYR A 676 15.70 3.37 6.65
CA TYR A 676 14.36 3.99 6.66
C TYR A 676 14.14 4.93 7.85
N ASP A 677 15.15 5.08 8.73
CA ASP A 677 15.04 5.91 9.93
C ASP A 677 15.00 7.39 9.57
N LYS A 678 13.91 8.08 9.93
CA LYS A 678 13.75 9.52 9.83
C LYS A 678 13.18 10.04 11.14
N LEU A 679 14.05 10.60 12.00
CA LEU A 679 13.67 11.00 13.35
C LEU A 679 12.53 12.01 13.36
N HIS A 680 12.62 13.04 12.54
CA HIS A 680 11.58 14.07 12.40
C HIS A 680 11.01 14.04 10.99
N ASN A 681 9.69 13.99 10.87
CA ASN A 681 8.96 14.17 9.62
C ASN A 681 7.80 15.14 9.88
N LEU A 682 7.86 16.31 9.27
CA LEU A 682 6.82 17.35 9.32
C LEU A 682 6.28 17.56 7.91
N ALA A 683 4.95 17.51 7.77
CA ALA A 683 4.28 17.95 6.57
C ALA A 683 3.16 18.94 6.92
N VAL A 684 3.07 20.00 6.13
CA VAL A 684 2.01 21.01 6.24
C VAL A 684 1.40 21.16 4.86
N THR A 685 0.10 20.95 4.76
CA THR A 685 -0.63 21.17 3.50
C THR A 685 -1.82 22.08 3.75
N GLY A 686 -2.08 22.96 2.81
CA GLY A 686 -3.21 23.87 2.88
C GLY A 686 -3.76 24.25 1.51
N ASN A 687 -5.07 24.40 1.46
CA ASN A 687 -5.80 24.94 0.32
C ASN A 687 -6.58 26.17 0.76
N TYR A 688 -6.49 27.25 -0.01
CA TYR A 688 -7.21 28.48 0.23
C TYR A 688 -8.06 28.86 -0.98
N ASN A 689 -9.38 28.83 -0.83
CA ASN A 689 -10.33 29.30 -1.84
C ASN A 689 -10.39 30.82 -1.80
N TRP A 690 -9.53 31.47 -2.61
CA TRP A 690 -9.46 32.94 -2.66
C TRP A 690 -10.73 33.57 -3.23
N SER A 691 -11.24 32.97 -4.29
CA SER A 691 -12.48 33.41 -4.95
C SER A 691 -13.15 32.23 -5.65
N ASP A 692 -14.34 32.44 -6.22
CA ASP A 692 -15.02 31.41 -7.03
C ASP A 692 -14.22 30.98 -8.28
N LYS A 693 -13.17 31.69 -8.64
CA LYS A 693 -12.32 31.41 -9.80
C LYS A 693 -10.93 30.95 -9.45
N TRP A 694 -10.44 31.30 -8.28
CA TRP A 694 -9.07 31.05 -7.88
C TRP A 694 -8.99 30.29 -6.56
N SER A 695 -8.23 29.22 -6.55
CA SER A 695 -7.78 28.53 -5.34
C SER A 695 -6.26 28.42 -5.32
N LEU A 696 -5.67 28.53 -4.13
CA LEU A 696 -4.25 28.45 -3.89
C LEU A 696 -3.97 27.20 -3.05
N GLY A 697 -2.92 26.46 -3.39
CA GLY A 697 -2.46 25.30 -2.64
C GLY A 697 -0.99 25.47 -2.22
N ALA A 698 -0.64 24.93 -1.05
CA ALA A 698 0.74 24.87 -0.60
C ALA A 698 1.00 23.56 0.16
N ASN A 699 2.16 22.94 -0.09
CA ASN A 699 2.66 21.77 0.64
C ASN A 699 4.10 22.04 1.09
N PHE A 700 4.38 21.91 2.36
CA PHE A 700 5.72 21.95 2.92
C PHE A 700 6.06 20.59 3.53
N ILE A 701 7.22 20.05 3.21
CA ILE A 701 7.74 18.80 3.77
C ILE A 701 9.13 19.09 4.37
N LEU A 702 9.37 18.55 5.58
CA LEU A 702 10.68 18.53 6.22
C LEU A 702 10.90 17.15 6.82
N GLN A 703 12.02 16.52 6.47
CA GLN A 703 12.41 15.18 6.97
C GLN A 703 13.88 15.18 7.36
N THR A 704 14.20 14.58 8.50
CA THR A 704 15.59 14.27 8.85
C THR A 704 16.22 13.41 7.75
N GLY A 705 17.47 13.68 7.40
CA GLY A 705 18.22 12.91 6.39
C GLY A 705 18.26 11.42 6.73
N GLN A 706 18.17 10.58 5.71
CA GLN A 706 18.24 9.13 5.87
C GLN A 706 19.65 8.68 6.27
N PRO A 707 19.79 7.59 7.05
CA PRO A 707 21.07 7.00 7.39
C PRO A 707 21.80 6.47 6.16
N VAL A 708 23.11 6.66 6.14
CA VAL A 708 24.02 6.21 5.07
C VAL A 708 25.36 5.81 5.67
N THR A 709 26.14 5.03 4.94
CA THR A 709 27.51 4.68 5.28
C THR A 709 28.45 5.48 4.39
N TYR A 710 29.30 6.32 5.00
CA TYR A 710 30.33 7.06 4.27
C TYR A 710 31.71 6.44 4.50
N PRO A 711 32.64 6.54 3.53
CA PRO A 711 34.03 6.23 3.78
C PRO A 711 34.59 7.19 4.84
N ASN A 712 35.30 6.64 5.82
CA ASN A 712 35.98 7.40 6.86
C ASN A 712 37.48 7.56 6.59
N GLY A 713 38.00 6.90 5.55
CA GLY A 713 39.39 6.97 5.09
C GLY A 713 39.55 6.33 3.73
N GLN A 714 40.79 6.33 3.26
CA GLN A 714 41.21 5.61 2.05
C GLN A 714 42.71 5.22 2.17
N TYR A 715 43.08 4.16 1.49
CA TYR A 715 44.44 3.72 1.37
C TYR A 715 44.77 3.31 -0.07
N GLN A 716 46.06 3.38 -0.41
CA GLN A 716 46.55 2.95 -1.72
C GLN A 716 47.06 1.52 -1.65
N TYR A 717 46.58 0.69 -2.58
CA TYR A 717 47.03 -0.67 -2.76
C TYR A 717 47.27 -0.93 -4.25
N GLN A 718 48.50 -1.24 -4.61
CA GLN A 718 48.92 -1.49 -6.01
C GLN A 718 48.50 -0.37 -7.00
N GLY A 719 48.53 0.89 -6.59
CA GLY A 719 48.14 2.06 -7.40
C GLY A 719 46.61 2.30 -7.47
N ILE A 720 45.81 1.48 -6.77
CA ILE A 720 44.35 1.62 -6.68
C ILE A 720 43.98 2.26 -5.34
N THR A 721 43.18 3.32 -5.35
CA THR A 721 42.62 3.91 -4.13
C THR A 721 41.46 3.07 -3.65
N ILE A 722 41.56 2.53 -2.43
CA ILE A 722 40.56 1.73 -1.78
C ILE A 722 39.94 2.54 -0.64
N PRO A 723 38.61 2.80 -0.65
CA PRO A 723 37.93 3.49 0.45
C PRO A 723 37.78 2.56 1.65
N SER A 724 37.99 3.10 2.85
CA SER A 724 37.74 2.44 4.13
C SER A 724 36.45 2.96 4.71
N PHE A 725 35.57 2.06 5.18
CA PHE A 725 34.27 2.41 5.73
C PHE A 725 34.23 2.16 7.25
N GLY A 726 33.49 3.02 7.97
CA GLY A 726 33.15 2.86 9.37
C GLY A 726 31.97 1.93 9.61
N LEU A 727 31.22 2.22 10.67
CA LEU A 727 30.01 1.46 11.01
C LEU A 727 28.91 1.68 9.96
N ARG A 728 28.08 0.64 9.76
CA ARG A 728 26.95 0.69 8.82
C ARG A 728 25.92 1.70 9.30
N ASN A 729 25.47 2.60 8.38
CA ASN A 729 24.44 3.62 8.61
C ASN A 729 24.78 4.61 9.77
N GLU A 730 26.07 4.85 10.03
CA GLU A 730 26.53 5.75 11.09
C GLU A 730 26.28 7.22 10.74
N ASN A 731 26.31 7.56 9.47
CA ASN A 731 26.15 8.93 8.97
C ASN A 731 24.72 9.17 8.47
N ARG A 732 24.41 10.44 8.13
CA ARG A 732 23.12 10.84 7.55
C ARG A 732 23.30 11.78 6.38
N LEU A 733 22.42 11.65 5.39
CA LEU A 733 22.24 12.69 4.38
C LEU A 733 21.77 13.99 5.05
N PRO A 734 21.99 15.16 4.43
CA PRO A 734 21.42 16.42 4.88
C PRO A 734 19.89 16.36 4.99
N THR A 735 19.32 17.18 5.90
CA THR A 735 17.88 17.32 6.07
C THR A 735 17.21 17.68 4.75
N PHE A 736 16.22 16.90 4.38
CA PHE A 736 15.39 17.08 3.19
C PHE A 736 14.23 18.01 3.50
N HIS A 737 14.02 19.05 2.69
CA HIS A 737 12.84 19.90 2.78
C HIS A 737 12.58 20.64 1.47
N HIS A 738 11.31 20.91 1.18
CA HIS A 738 10.87 21.76 0.08
C HIS A 738 9.48 22.33 0.35
N LEU A 739 9.15 23.39 -0.38
CA LEU A 739 7.82 23.99 -0.44
C LEU A 739 7.31 23.91 -1.87
N ASP A 740 6.14 23.35 -2.05
CA ASP A 740 5.41 23.32 -3.31
C ASP A 740 4.22 24.26 -3.22
N ILE A 741 3.98 25.03 -4.27
CA ILE A 741 2.87 25.96 -4.35
C ILE A 741 2.08 25.73 -5.64
N SER A 742 0.79 26.00 -5.61
CA SER A 742 -0.06 25.96 -6.80
C SER A 742 -1.14 27.03 -6.78
N ALA A 743 -1.60 27.41 -7.96
CA ALA A 743 -2.76 28.25 -8.18
C ALA A 743 -3.63 27.61 -9.25
N THR A 744 -4.90 27.36 -8.94
CA THR A 744 -5.87 26.82 -9.87
C THR A 744 -6.84 27.91 -10.28
N TYR A 745 -7.00 28.10 -11.60
CA TYR A 745 -7.93 29.04 -12.19
C TYR A 745 -9.05 28.31 -12.92
N VAL A 746 -10.28 28.55 -12.49
CA VAL A 746 -11.49 28.03 -13.12
C VAL A 746 -12.19 29.15 -13.89
N PRO A 747 -12.21 29.11 -15.23
CA PRO A 747 -12.91 30.10 -16.05
C PRO A 747 -14.40 30.11 -15.72
N LYS A 748 -15.07 31.25 -15.93
CA LYS A 748 -16.53 31.36 -15.77
C LYS A 748 -17.21 30.38 -16.72
N GLN A 749 -17.77 29.33 -16.17
CA GLN A 749 -18.40 28.26 -16.94
C GLN A 749 -19.83 28.67 -17.31
N GLN A 750 -20.21 28.49 -18.57
CA GLN A 750 -21.58 28.66 -18.98
C GLN A 750 -22.39 27.45 -18.52
N LYS A 751 -23.45 27.66 -17.73
CA LYS A 751 -24.33 26.60 -17.18
C LYS A 751 -24.92 25.65 -18.24
N LYS A 752 -24.93 26.05 -19.53
CA LYS A 752 -25.46 25.25 -20.66
C LYS A 752 -24.40 24.44 -21.42
N LYS A 753 -23.08 24.58 -21.10
CA LYS A 753 -22.03 23.81 -21.78
C LYS A 753 -21.62 22.62 -20.93
N ASN A 754 -21.65 21.44 -21.54
CA ASN A 754 -21.14 20.21 -20.90
C ASN A 754 -19.61 20.25 -20.64
N TRP A 755 -18.89 21.16 -21.30
CA TRP A 755 -17.44 21.32 -21.17
C TRP A 755 -17.10 22.18 -19.94
N LYS A 756 -16.35 21.59 -19.00
CA LYS A 756 -15.76 22.28 -17.86
C LYS A 756 -14.24 22.21 -17.98
N SER A 757 -13.54 23.28 -17.59
CA SER A 757 -12.08 23.29 -17.63
C SER A 757 -11.49 24.10 -16.50
N GLU A 758 -10.22 23.81 -16.20
CA GLU A 758 -9.41 24.55 -15.25
C GLU A 758 -7.96 24.61 -15.71
N TRP A 759 -7.26 25.64 -15.29
CA TRP A 759 -5.82 25.80 -15.45
C TRP A 759 -5.15 25.65 -14.08
N VAL A 760 -4.11 24.85 -13.99
CA VAL A 760 -3.32 24.67 -12.78
C VAL A 760 -1.90 25.12 -13.06
N PHE A 761 -1.44 26.11 -12.31
CA PHE A 761 -0.08 26.61 -12.30
C PHE A 761 0.57 26.09 -11.03
N SER A 762 1.74 25.48 -11.10
CA SER A 762 2.42 24.95 -9.93
C SER A 762 3.93 25.17 -10.01
N ILE A 763 4.54 25.24 -8.85
CA ILE A 763 5.99 25.29 -8.67
C ILE A 763 6.36 24.25 -7.63
N TYR A 764 7.09 23.22 -8.03
CA TYR A 764 7.75 22.31 -7.13
C TYR A 764 9.02 22.94 -6.61
N ASN A 765 9.29 22.79 -5.30
CA ASN A 765 10.48 23.29 -4.63
C ASN A 765 10.70 24.81 -4.86
N ALA A 766 9.73 25.62 -4.44
CA ALA A 766 9.62 27.04 -4.76
C ALA A 766 10.84 27.91 -4.36
N TYR A 767 11.62 27.48 -3.37
CA TYR A 767 12.84 28.18 -2.95
C TYR A 767 14.14 27.49 -3.41
N ASN A 768 14.05 26.59 -4.41
CA ASN A 768 15.19 25.97 -5.10
C ASN A 768 16.19 25.26 -4.19
N ARG A 769 15.69 24.54 -3.16
CA ARG A 769 16.54 23.74 -2.28
C ARG A 769 17.17 22.59 -3.06
N GLN A 770 18.50 22.48 -3.02
CA GLN A 770 19.23 21.34 -3.57
C GLN A 770 19.25 20.20 -2.54
N ASN A 771 18.21 19.37 -2.54
CA ASN A 771 18.14 18.21 -1.67
C ASN A 771 19.10 17.12 -2.14
N ALA A 772 19.76 16.43 -1.21
CA ALA A 772 20.69 15.37 -1.55
C ALA A 772 19.92 14.08 -1.86
N ALA A 773 20.02 13.60 -3.09
CA ALA A 773 19.60 12.24 -3.45
C ALA A 773 20.70 11.23 -3.07
N SER A 774 21.97 11.61 -3.27
CA SER A 774 23.14 10.86 -2.82
C SER A 774 24.34 11.81 -2.59
N ILE A 775 25.32 11.32 -1.85
CA ILE A 775 26.64 11.95 -1.72
C ILE A 775 27.69 10.91 -2.09
N SER A 776 28.52 11.22 -3.06
CA SER A 776 29.67 10.42 -3.46
C SER A 776 30.97 11.12 -3.06
N PHE A 777 32.01 10.34 -2.86
CA PHE A 777 33.34 10.83 -2.53
C PHE A 777 34.30 10.54 -3.69
N ARG A 778 35.06 11.53 -4.09
CA ARG A 778 36.08 11.40 -5.16
C ARG A 778 37.27 12.27 -4.86
N GLN A 779 38.40 11.90 -5.41
CA GLN A 779 39.57 12.80 -5.46
C GLN A 779 39.41 13.71 -6.69
N ASN A 780 39.59 15.00 -6.50
CA ASN A 780 39.66 15.96 -7.58
C ASN A 780 41.01 15.78 -8.27
N ASN A 781 41.00 15.43 -9.55
CA ASN A 781 42.22 15.14 -10.31
C ASN A 781 43.14 16.37 -10.50
N GLU A 782 42.60 17.58 -10.42
CA GLU A 782 43.37 18.83 -10.60
C GLU A 782 44.00 19.29 -9.31
N THR A 783 43.32 19.18 -8.19
CA THR A 783 43.77 19.69 -6.89
C THR A 783 44.35 18.62 -5.97
N GLY A 784 44.11 17.34 -6.25
CA GLY A 784 44.47 16.22 -5.38
C GLY A 784 43.63 16.13 -4.08
N ILE A 785 42.64 17.01 -3.89
CA ILE A 785 41.83 17.12 -2.68
C ILE A 785 40.65 16.16 -2.78
N ASN A 786 40.31 15.47 -1.68
CA ASN A 786 39.13 14.67 -1.57
C ASN A 786 37.88 15.54 -1.43
N GLU A 787 36.91 15.33 -2.28
CA GLU A 787 35.66 16.08 -2.36
C GLU A 787 34.46 15.17 -2.04
N ALA A 788 33.51 15.72 -1.28
CA ALA A 788 32.18 15.16 -1.14
C ALA A 788 31.25 15.82 -2.17
N VAL A 789 30.78 15.07 -3.15
CA VAL A 789 29.95 15.59 -4.25
C VAL A 789 28.50 15.21 -4.00
N ARG A 790 27.65 16.21 -3.75
CA ARG A 790 26.21 16.04 -3.57
C ARG A 790 25.54 15.96 -4.94
N PHE A 791 24.82 14.90 -5.18
CA PHE A 791 23.90 14.77 -6.30
C PHE A 791 22.50 15.19 -5.86
N SER A 792 21.88 16.14 -6.55
CA SER A 792 20.51 16.60 -6.36
C SER A 792 19.75 16.44 -7.67
N ILE A 793 18.53 15.94 -7.62
CA ILE A 793 17.72 15.64 -8.80
C ILE A 793 16.91 16.86 -9.23
N PHE A 794 16.24 17.49 -8.27
CA PHE A 794 15.37 18.63 -8.54
C PHE A 794 15.85 19.92 -7.87
N GLY A 795 15.85 20.99 -8.67
CA GLY A 795 15.75 22.35 -8.19
C GLY A 795 14.30 22.84 -8.26
N ILE A 796 14.11 24.12 -8.60
CA ILE A 796 12.80 24.69 -8.87
C ILE A 796 12.24 24.15 -10.18
N VAL A 797 10.99 23.61 -10.16
CA VAL A 797 10.33 23.10 -11.37
C VAL A 797 8.95 23.73 -11.51
N PRO A 798 8.79 24.72 -12.41
CA PRO A 798 7.49 25.25 -12.76
C PRO A 798 6.73 24.28 -13.68
N ALA A 799 5.41 24.22 -13.52
CA ALA A 799 4.55 23.40 -14.38
C ALA A 799 3.20 24.09 -14.60
N VAL A 800 2.61 23.83 -15.75
CA VAL A 800 1.26 24.28 -16.13
C VAL A 800 0.51 23.08 -16.67
N SER A 801 -0.75 22.93 -16.26
CA SER A 801 -1.65 21.93 -16.84
C SER A 801 -3.03 22.50 -17.10
N TYR A 802 -3.65 22.03 -18.16
CA TYR A 802 -5.04 22.31 -18.54
C TYR A 802 -5.84 21.03 -18.33
N ASN A 803 -6.78 21.05 -17.40
CA ASN A 803 -7.70 19.95 -17.13
C ASN A 803 -9.08 20.26 -17.74
N PHE A 804 -9.76 19.21 -18.21
CA PHE A 804 -11.09 19.35 -18.83
C PHE A 804 -11.98 18.15 -18.52
N LYS A 805 -13.31 18.41 -18.55
CA LYS A 805 -14.35 17.38 -18.38
C LYS A 805 -15.53 17.71 -19.33
N PHE A 806 -16.11 16.68 -19.97
CA PHE A 806 -17.27 16.81 -20.87
C PHE A 806 -18.24 15.64 -20.74
#